data_a1b5477081b4407b3406c64fae3ac10c
#
_entry.id   a1b5477081b4407b3406c64fae3ac10c
#
_cell.length_a   1.000
_cell.length_b   1.000
_cell.length_c   1.000
_cell.angle_alpha   90.00
_cell.angle_beta   90.00
_cell.angle_gamma   90.00
#
_symmetry.space_group_name_H-M   'P 1'
#
loop_
_entity.id
_entity.type
_entity.pdbx_description
1 polymer ?
#
loop_
_entity_poly.entity_id
_entity_poly.type
_entity_poly.pdbx_seq_one_letter_code
_entity_poly.pdbx_strand_id
1 'polypeptide(L)'
;MLMSAKNCKIVLLSGTPIINYPNEVGILFNILRGYIYTWNIQIQSSSPISKEKLEKILSTNYGVADYIDFDNSKKLLTITRNPFGFINKIGREYKGVSLNGDYISDEQFERFITGTLKRENIEITSIEKIKFKALPDKIEDFERLFVNYDNGLKLTNTHLFQRRILGLTSYYRSEQEKLLPRYNVEKDLHVIQIPMSNFQFEKYESSRVNERKTEESNKKKSGKKKPINENDLFTEPTSTYRIFSRQFCNFVMPNEIGRPQPDIKKGKEEVVAVDLEENEIEGDDIINEVGGREYTVRIQRALRILSENSSIYLNERALEKYSPKFLKMLENIKRDDNIGLNLVYSQFRTMEGIEIFRLVLLQNGFREFRIKSLGQGQWDLDFPRENFGLPMFALYTGTEDYEQREIIRLIFNGEWDKIPILISDKLREYSPNNNLGEIIKVLMITASGSEGINLRNTRYVHLMEPYWHPVRLEQVIGRARRICSHKNLDYSLQTVEAFIYLMEFTQEQIDREDSNELRKKDLSKRKYTLDGKLEYIPLTSDEALFEISEIKNEFNGQINKAIKEASIDCQLYQEGSTERLNCIRFGTSSPNKFSYIPDIKKEAKDETTKLNKEKDVLTGLDEIKFKGKVFVRRQIGPTDRGEMIYELFDKDSYLRVKENPSNYLQKRYTLLITKTKPIILENGEKIRLENGEIYEVNDI
;
A
#
# COMPACT_ATOMS: atom_id res chain seq x y z
N MET A 1 -1.45 -10.51 23.99
CA MET A 1 -2.57 -11.44 24.21
C MET A 1 -2.60 -12.53 23.14
N LEU A 2 -2.77 -12.24 21.84
CA LEU A 2 -2.89 -13.25 20.78
C LEU A 2 -1.70 -14.22 20.70
N MET A 3 -0.46 -13.70 20.74
CA MET A 3 0.74 -14.55 20.68
C MET A 3 0.92 -15.51 21.89
N SER A 4 0.19 -15.31 22.96
CA SER A 4 0.22 -16.13 24.17
C SER A 4 -1.03 -16.99 24.35
N ALA A 5 -1.97 -16.91 23.41
CA ALA A 5 -3.21 -17.68 23.45
C ALA A 5 -2.91 -19.18 23.26
N LYS A 6 -3.55 -20.02 24.09
CA LYS A 6 -3.43 -21.47 24.00
C LYS A 6 -4.61 -22.04 23.21
N ASN A 7 -4.36 -23.10 22.43
CA ASN A 7 -5.39 -23.83 21.67
C ASN A 7 -6.23 -22.95 20.74
N CYS A 8 -5.63 -21.91 20.15
CA CYS A 8 -6.31 -21.08 19.16
C CYS A 8 -5.68 -21.26 17.77
N LYS A 9 -6.50 -21.10 16.75
CA LYS A 9 -6.06 -20.95 15.35
C LYS A 9 -6.33 -19.52 14.95
N ILE A 10 -5.34 -18.85 14.38
CA ILE A 10 -5.44 -17.47 13.94
C ILE A 10 -5.39 -17.48 12.41
N VAL A 11 -6.42 -16.95 11.78
CA VAL A 11 -6.50 -16.74 10.34
C VAL A 11 -6.78 -15.25 10.11
N LEU A 12 -5.93 -14.59 9.36
CA LEU A 12 -6.08 -13.18 9.02
C LEU A 12 -6.38 -13.09 7.52
N LEU A 13 -7.44 -12.36 7.18
CA LEU A 13 -7.84 -12.10 5.81
C LEU A 13 -7.67 -10.61 5.52
N SER A 14 -6.77 -10.27 4.62
CA SER A 14 -6.52 -8.87 4.24
C SER A 14 -6.06 -8.78 2.78
N GLY A 15 -6.58 -7.80 2.05
CA GLY A 15 -6.06 -7.39 0.75
C GLY A 15 -4.86 -6.43 0.87
N THR A 16 -4.69 -5.79 2.04
CA THR A 16 -3.69 -4.76 2.31
C THR A 16 -3.00 -5.04 3.64
N PRO A 17 -1.99 -5.92 3.69
CA PRO A 17 -1.32 -6.30 4.93
C PRO A 17 -0.45 -5.19 5.53
N ILE A 18 -0.21 -4.12 4.77
CA ILE A 18 0.55 -2.94 5.17
C ILE A 18 -0.31 -1.72 4.84
N ILE A 19 -0.58 -0.89 5.83
CA ILE A 19 -1.35 0.34 5.62
C ILE A 19 -0.39 1.52 5.54
N ASN A 20 0.46 1.69 6.54
CA ASN A 20 1.24 2.90 6.71
C ASN A 20 2.71 2.65 7.03
N TYR A 21 2.98 1.74 7.97
CA TYR A 21 4.32 1.50 8.47
C TYR A 21 4.85 0.13 8.06
N PRO A 22 6.10 0.02 7.62
CA PRO A 22 6.65 -1.25 7.19
C PRO A 22 6.75 -2.30 8.31
N ASN A 23 6.83 -1.88 9.58
CA ASN A 23 6.85 -2.78 10.72
C ASN A 23 5.49 -3.41 11.05
N GLU A 24 4.38 -2.93 10.47
CA GLU A 24 3.05 -3.56 10.61
C GLU A 24 3.10 -5.02 10.14
N VAL A 25 3.83 -5.29 9.08
CA VAL A 25 4.05 -6.66 8.60
C VAL A 25 4.81 -7.50 9.62
N GLY A 26 5.74 -6.90 10.35
CA GLY A 26 6.45 -7.56 11.46
C GLY A 26 5.49 -7.96 12.58
N ILE A 27 4.56 -7.09 12.95
CA ILE A 27 3.53 -7.37 13.95
C ILE A 27 2.60 -8.50 13.47
N LEU A 28 2.12 -8.42 12.22
CA LEU A 28 1.25 -9.40 11.60
C LEU A 28 1.86 -10.81 11.63
N PHE A 29 3.08 -10.94 11.13
CA PHE A 29 3.75 -12.24 11.06
C PHE A 29 4.20 -12.76 12.42
N ASN A 30 4.49 -11.90 13.38
CA ASN A 30 4.74 -12.32 14.75
C ASN A 30 3.48 -12.92 15.40
N ILE A 31 2.29 -12.39 15.11
CA ILE A 31 1.01 -12.96 15.58
C ILE A 31 0.78 -14.32 14.96
N LEU A 32 1.01 -14.48 13.65
CA LEU A 32 0.80 -15.75 12.94
C LEU A 32 1.79 -16.83 13.35
N ARG A 33 3.07 -16.48 13.54
CA ARG A 33 4.11 -17.43 13.89
C ARG A 33 4.16 -17.75 15.39
N GLY A 34 3.82 -16.80 16.24
CA GLY A 34 4.06 -16.88 17.67
C GLY A 34 5.53 -16.63 18.04
N TYR A 35 5.85 -16.81 19.32
CA TYR A 35 7.23 -16.69 19.80
C TYR A 35 8.08 -17.88 19.40
N ILE A 36 9.33 -17.61 19.03
CA ILE A 36 10.37 -18.62 18.88
C ILE A 36 10.97 -18.86 20.26
N TYR A 37 10.51 -19.93 20.93
CA TYR A 37 11.04 -20.34 22.21
C TYR A 37 12.38 -21.03 22.01
N THR A 38 13.39 -20.58 22.75
CA THR A 38 14.76 -21.04 22.66
C THR A 38 15.21 -21.49 24.04
N TRP A 39 15.68 -22.71 24.14
CA TRP A 39 16.31 -23.26 25.35
C TRP A 39 17.83 -23.15 25.21
N ASN A 40 18.45 -22.39 26.08
CA ASN A 40 19.88 -22.32 26.28
C ASN A 40 20.22 -23.23 27.43
N ILE A 41 20.90 -24.35 27.14
CA ILE A 41 21.19 -25.42 28.11
C ILE A 41 22.71 -25.50 28.32
N GLN A 42 23.13 -25.22 29.53
CA GLN A 42 24.52 -25.39 29.93
C GLN A 42 24.76 -26.85 30.21
N ILE A 43 25.69 -27.46 29.49
CA ILE A 43 25.97 -28.92 29.61
C ILE A 43 27.41 -29.20 30.01
N GLN A 44 27.58 -30.33 30.73
CA GLN A 44 28.90 -30.89 31.06
C GLN A 44 28.92 -32.36 30.70
N SER A 45 30.10 -32.90 30.30
CA SER A 45 30.29 -34.30 29.98
C SER A 45 31.73 -34.68 30.20
N SER A 46 31.92 -35.91 30.64
CA SER A 46 33.25 -36.54 30.80
C SER A 46 33.92 -36.90 29.48
N SER A 47 33.13 -36.95 28.37
CA SER A 47 33.66 -37.25 27.02
C SER A 47 33.47 -36.04 26.11
N PRO A 48 34.30 -35.87 25.06
CA PRO A 48 34.16 -34.78 24.09
C PRO A 48 32.79 -34.81 23.42
N ILE A 49 32.14 -33.65 23.41
CA ILE A 49 30.84 -33.44 22.73
C ILE A 49 31.08 -32.58 21.50
N SER A 50 30.55 -33.02 20.35
CA SER A 50 30.49 -32.22 19.13
C SER A 50 29.06 -31.84 18.80
N LYS A 51 28.91 -30.79 17.98
CA LYS A 51 27.63 -30.33 17.46
C LYS A 51 26.89 -31.43 16.69
N GLU A 52 27.63 -32.15 15.84
CA GLU A 52 27.09 -33.24 15.01
C GLU A 52 26.55 -34.39 15.87
N LYS A 53 27.24 -34.70 16.99
CA LYS A 53 26.76 -35.72 17.94
C LYS A 53 25.45 -35.27 18.59
N LEU A 54 25.37 -34.03 19.03
CA LEU A 54 24.14 -33.48 19.62
C LEU A 54 22.99 -33.40 18.61
N GLU A 55 23.26 -32.96 17.39
CA GLU A 55 22.26 -32.96 16.31
C GLU A 55 21.72 -34.38 16.05
N LYS A 56 22.59 -35.38 15.96
CA LYS A 56 22.19 -36.77 15.74
C LYS A 56 21.33 -37.30 16.88
N ILE A 57 21.69 -37.06 18.14
CA ILE A 57 20.98 -37.54 19.31
C ILE A 57 19.60 -36.87 19.45
N LEU A 58 19.54 -35.57 19.22
CA LEU A 58 18.33 -34.78 19.43
C LEU A 58 17.35 -34.79 18.20
N SER A 59 17.87 -35.08 17.00
CA SER A 59 17.05 -35.19 15.80
C SER A 59 16.39 -36.56 15.62
N THR A 60 16.93 -37.61 16.21
CA THR A 60 16.54 -39.01 15.95
C THR A 60 15.17 -39.37 16.58
N ASN A 61 14.79 -38.70 17.63
CA ASN A 61 13.54 -38.97 18.34
C ASN A 61 12.54 -37.81 18.15
N TYR A 62 11.38 -38.10 17.54
CA TYR A 62 10.24 -37.23 17.33
C TYR A 62 10.33 -36.11 16.26
N GLY A 63 11.52 -35.79 15.72
CA GLY A 63 11.65 -34.78 14.65
C GLY A 63 11.14 -33.37 15.00
N VAL A 64 11.12 -33.02 16.30
CA VAL A 64 10.48 -31.76 16.77
C VAL A 64 11.46 -30.61 16.96
N ALA A 65 12.76 -30.86 16.93
CA ALA A 65 13.76 -29.81 17.03
C ALA A 65 13.92 -29.06 15.69
N ASP A 66 13.89 -27.74 15.75
CA ASP A 66 14.05 -26.87 14.56
C ASP A 66 15.50 -26.39 14.40
N TYR A 67 16.05 -25.79 15.43
CA TYR A 67 17.42 -25.28 15.45
C TYR A 67 18.22 -25.91 16.58
N ILE A 68 19.40 -26.39 16.27
CA ILE A 68 20.37 -26.95 17.24
C ILE A 68 21.72 -26.30 16.95
N ASP A 69 22.29 -25.68 17.96
CA ASP A 69 23.65 -25.16 17.92
C ASP A 69 24.39 -25.42 19.22
N PHE A 70 25.69 -25.59 19.13
CA PHE A 70 26.54 -25.90 20.31
C PHE A 70 27.80 -25.06 20.30
N ASP A 71 27.91 -24.16 21.26
CA ASP A 71 29.12 -23.39 21.54
C ASP A 71 30.03 -24.26 22.46
N ASN A 72 31.01 -24.89 21.88
CA ASN A 72 31.94 -25.77 22.62
C ASN A 72 32.80 -25.01 23.64
N SER A 73 33.09 -23.72 23.38
CA SER A 73 33.88 -22.89 24.31
C SER A 73 33.09 -22.58 25.58
N LYS A 74 31.82 -22.33 25.45
CA LYS A 74 30.92 -22.03 26.57
C LYS A 74 30.16 -23.24 27.07
N LYS A 75 30.34 -24.43 26.43
CA LYS A 75 29.53 -25.62 26.70
C LYS A 75 28.03 -25.37 26.68
N LEU A 76 27.57 -24.47 25.78
CA LEU A 76 26.20 -24.01 25.69
C LEU A 76 25.50 -24.63 24.47
N LEU A 77 24.49 -25.44 24.74
CA LEU A 77 23.57 -25.96 23.74
C LEU A 77 22.40 -24.99 23.58
N THR A 78 22.19 -24.49 22.38
CA THR A 78 21.00 -23.66 21.99
C THR A 78 20.09 -24.50 21.13
N ILE A 79 18.83 -24.67 21.55
CA ILE A 79 17.85 -25.48 20.82
C ILE A 79 16.49 -24.78 20.75
N THR A 80 15.85 -24.91 19.59
CA THR A 80 14.43 -24.49 19.40
C THR A 80 13.59 -25.67 18.93
N ARG A 81 12.29 -25.56 19.06
CA ARG A 81 11.35 -26.55 18.51
C ARG A 81 10.63 -26.01 17.29
N ASN A 82 10.16 -26.93 16.46
CA ASN A 82 9.23 -26.60 15.38
C ASN A 82 7.96 -25.92 15.93
N PRO A 83 7.32 -25.08 15.11
CA PRO A 83 5.98 -24.59 15.45
C PRO A 83 5.02 -25.75 15.75
N PHE A 84 3.99 -25.43 16.49
CA PHE A 84 2.97 -26.34 16.95
C PHE A 84 2.48 -27.32 15.88
N GLY A 85 2.54 -28.63 16.17
CA GLY A 85 2.04 -29.69 15.31
C GLY A 85 2.95 -30.09 14.15
N PHE A 86 4.08 -29.43 13.95
CA PHE A 86 5.01 -29.76 12.88
C PHE A 86 6.16 -30.65 13.35
N ILE A 87 6.50 -31.65 12.54
CA ILE A 87 7.68 -32.51 12.71
C ILE A 87 8.54 -32.51 11.46
N ASN A 88 9.84 -32.71 11.66
CA ASN A 88 10.78 -32.86 10.55
C ASN A 88 10.59 -34.22 9.86
N LYS A 89 10.49 -34.20 8.54
CA LYS A 89 10.49 -35.40 7.69
C LYS A 89 11.79 -35.48 6.87
N ILE A 90 12.44 -36.60 6.96
CA ILE A 90 13.61 -36.93 6.14
C ILE A 90 13.24 -38.14 5.30
N GLY A 91 12.90 -37.95 4.04
CA GLY A 91 12.56 -38.97 3.07
C GLY A 91 13.45 -38.89 1.82
N ARG A 92 13.31 -39.87 0.89
CA ARG A 92 14.06 -39.86 -0.36
C ARG A 92 13.64 -38.73 -1.30
N GLU A 93 12.33 -38.40 -1.30
CA GLU A 93 11.74 -37.41 -2.20
C GLU A 93 11.44 -36.06 -1.55
N TYR A 94 11.29 -36.03 -0.21
CA TYR A 94 10.95 -34.82 0.51
C TYR A 94 11.74 -34.70 1.82
N LYS A 95 12.43 -33.58 1.95
CA LYS A 95 13.08 -33.13 3.19
C LYS A 95 12.42 -31.85 3.62
N GLY A 96 11.80 -31.82 4.78
CA GLY A 96 11.10 -30.65 5.27
C GLY A 96 10.29 -30.95 6.51
N VAL A 97 9.16 -30.28 6.66
CA VAL A 97 8.25 -30.44 7.80
C VAL A 97 6.91 -30.97 7.35
N SER A 98 6.25 -31.73 8.20
CA SER A 98 4.88 -32.18 8.00
C SER A 98 4.05 -31.95 9.25
N LEU A 99 2.75 -31.78 9.07
CA LEU A 99 1.80 -31.73 10.16
C LEU A 99 1.58 -33.15 10.70
N ASN A 100 1.84 -33.37 11.97
CA ASN A 100 1.65 -34.70 12.61
C ASN A 100 0.34 -34.77 13.42
N GLY A 101 -0.33 -33.68 13.67
CA GLY A 101 -1.54 -33.63 14.50
C GLY A 101 -1.29 -33.73 16.02
N ASP A 102 -0.14 -34.22 16.44
CA ASP A 102 0.21 -34.34 17.84
C ASP A 102 0.82 -33.03 18.38
N TYR A 103 0.33 -32.63 19.53
CA TYR A 103 0.81 -31.46 20.23
C TYR A 103 1.86 -31.85 21.28
N ILE A 104 3.01 -31.25 21.22
CA ILE A 104 4.05 -31.36 22.25
C ILE A 104 4.12 -30.03 22.99
N SER A 105 3.80 -30.02 24.29
CA SER A 105 3.94 -28.81 25.12
C SER A 105 5.40 -28.43 25.32
N ASP A 106 5.64 -27.19 25.77
CA ASP A 106 6.98 -26.73 26.09
C ASP A 106 7.63 -27.58 27.18
N GLU A 107 6.86 -28.01 28.19
CA GLU A 107 7.33 -28.85 29.27
C GLU A 107 7.66 -30.28 28.79
N GLN A 108 6.87 -30.81 27.85
CA GLN A 108 7.13 -32.12 27.25
C GLN A 108 8.39 -32.07 26.38
N PHE A 109 8.58 -30.98 25.62
CA PHE A 109 9.80 -30.80 24.83
C PHE A 109 11.05 -30.67 25.71
N GLU A 110 10.97 -29.91 26.79
CA GLU A 110 12.06 -29.77 27.76
C GLU A 110 12.38 -31.09 28.44
N ARG A 111 11.38 -31.88 28.88
CA ARG A 111 11.57 -33.25 29.42
C ARG A 111 12.19 -34.18 28.41
N PHE A 112 11.80 -34.05 27.14
CA PHE A 112 12.39 -34.86 26.06
C PHE A 112 13.89 -34.57 25.91
N ILE A 113 14.28 -33.28 25.81
CA ILE A 113 15.68 -32.87 25.67
C ILE A 113 16.48 -33.34 26.89
N THR A 114 16.01 -33.01 28.09
CA THR A 114 16.70 -33.34 29.35
C THR A 114 16.84 -34.84 29.53
N GLY A 115 15.80 -35.60 29.22
CA GLY A 115 15.83 -37.07 29.29
C GLY A 115 16.76 -37.69 28.25
N THR A 116 16.88 -37.12 27.07
CA THR A 116 17.77 -37.58 26.02
C THR A 116 19.23 -37.30 26.38
N LEU A 117 19.57 -36.11 26.86
CA LEU A 117 20.91 -35.74 27.28
C LEU A 117 21.39 -36.60 28.47
N LYS A 118 20.49 -36.84 29.45
CA LYS A 118 20.83 -37.72 30.60
C LYS A 118 21.13 -39.15 30.18
N ARG A 119 20.39 -39.72 29.24
CA ARG A 119 20.66 -41.08 28.71
C ARG A 119 22.00 -41.20 28.03
N GLU A 120 22.51 -40.10 27.48
CA GLU A 120 23.84 -40.04 26.86
C GLU A 120 24.97 -39.64 27.84
N ASN A 121 24.70 -39.67 29.16
CA ASN A 121 25.64 -39.25 30.22
C ASN A 121 26.11 -37.79 30.09
N ILE A 122 25.24 -36.91 29.63
CA ILE A 122 25.50 -35.48 29.55
C ILE A 122 24.73 -34.80 30.70
N GLU A 123 25.49 -34.17 31.59
CA GLU A 123 24.94 -33.45 32.73
C GLU A 123 24.49 -32.06 32.31
N ILE A 124 23.36 -31.63 32.88
CA ILE A 124 22.76 -30.32 32.68
C ILE A 124 22.96 -29.50 33.95
N THR A 125 23.66 -28.37 33.82
CA THR A 125 23.91 -27.47 34.94
C THR A 125 22.88 -26.34 35.06
N SER A 126 22.40 -25.84 33.94
CA SER A 126 21.31 -24.86 33.94
C SER A 126 20.51 -24.88 32.62
N ILE A 127 19.25 -24.45 32.68
CA ILE A 127 18.37 -24.28 31.55
C ILE A 127 17.77 -22.87 31.62
N GLU A 128 17.96 -22.09 30.57
CA GLU A 128 17.36 -20.79 30.40
C GLU A 128 16.44 -20.77 29.17
N LYS A 129 15.19 -20.38 29.34
CA LYS A 129 14.21 -20.28 28.25
C LYS A 129 14.02 -18.84 27.82
N ILE A 130 14.38 -18.52 26.59
CA ILE A 130 14.30 -17.18 25.99
C ILE A 130 13.23 -17.15 24.90
N LYS A 131 12.60 -15.99 24.70
CA LYS A 131 11.60 -15.76 23.64
C LYS A 131 12.15 -14.80 22.61
N PHE A 132 12.10 -15.17 21.35
CA PHE A 132 12.40 -14.28 20.24
C PHE A 132 11.16 -14.03 19.38
N LYS A 133 11.06 -12.83 18.80
CA LYS A 133 10.09 -12.53 17.73
C LYS A 133 10.70 -12.92 16.39
N ALA A 134 9.85 -13.35 15.46
CA ALA A 134 10.31 -13.70 14.12
C ALA A 134 10.84 -12.48 13.37
N LEU A 135 10.14 -11.35 13.49
CA LEU A 135 10.48 -10.08 12.87
C LEU A 135 10.47 -8.94 13.91
N PRO A 136 11.21 -7.86 13.67
CA PRO A 136 11.10 -6.65 14.49
C PRO A 136 9.70 -6.06 14.38
N ASP A 137 9.10 -5.68 15.51
CA ASP A 137 7.81 -5.00 15.59
C ASP A 137 7.92 -3.50 15.89
N LYS A 138 9.13 -3.04 16.26
CA LYS A 138 9.42 -1.61 16.38
C LYS A 138 9.92 -1.06 15.05
N ILE A 139 9.46 0.12 14.68
CA ILE A 139 9.78 0.73 13.40
C ILE A 139 11.30 0.93 13.23
N GLU A 140 11.99 1.42 14.25
CA GLU A 140 13.44 1.69 14.15
C GLU A 140 14.26 0.41 13.97
N ASP A 141 13.83 -0.70 14.60
CA ASP A 141 14.51 -2.01 14.46
C ASP A 141 14.21 -2.63 13.08
N PHE A 142 12.98 -2.43 12.56
CA PHE A 142 12.57 -2.92 11.24
C PHE A 142 13.32 -2.17 10.13
N GLU A 143 13.33 -0.84 10.19
CA GLU A 143 14.04 0.01 9.23
C GLU A 143 15.52 -0.32 9.18
N ARG A 144 16.18 -0.42 10.33
CA ARG A 144 17.60 -0.75 10.40
C ARG A 144 17.97 -2.07 9.72
N LEU A 145 17.06 -3.07 9.74
CA LEU A 145 17.32 -4.40 9.16
C LEU A 145 16.87 -4.52 7.71
N PHE A 146 15.78 -3.87 7.34
CA PHE A 146 15.06 -4.15 6.10
C PHE A 146 14.92 -2.97 5.16
N VAL A 147 15.31 -1.76 5.57
CA VAL A 147 15.15 -0.57 4.74
C VAL A 147 16.49 0.06 4.39
N ASN A 148 16.68 0.38 3.11
CA ASN A 148 17.80 1.18 2.62
C ASN A 148 17.26 2.45 1.96
N TYR A 149 17.81 3.60 2.35
CA TYR A 149 17.46 4.93 1.89
C TYR A 149 18.43 5.53 0.85
N ASP A 150 19.58 4.89 0.56
CA ASP A 150 20.68 5.51 -0.19
C ASP A 150 20.31 5.88 -1.63
N ASN A 151 19.47 5.08 -2.29
CA ASN A 151 19.05 5.31 -3.69
C ASN A 151 17.54 5.10 -3.86
N GLY A 152 16.73 5.81 -3.05
CA GLY A 152 15.30 5.58 -2.90
C GLY A 152 15.02 4.52 -1.84
N LEU A 153 13.73 4.32 -1.56
CA LEU A 153 13.31 3.37 -0.53
C LEU A 153 13.36 1.94 -1.06
N LYS A 154 14.27 1.12 -0.55
CA LYS A 154 14.46 -0.27 -1.02
C LYS A 154 14.42 -1.27 0.13
N LEU A 155 13.77 -2.41 -0.12
CA LEU A 155 13.78 -3.55 0.78
C LEU A 155 15.14 -4.25 0.72
N THR A 156 15.83 -4.34 1.85
CA THR A 156 17.09 -5.06 2.03
C THR A 156 16.90 -6.33 2.84
N ASN A 157 17.89 -7.20 2.84
CA ASN A 157 17.80 -8.49 3.54
C ASN A 157 16.52 -9.28 3.21
N THR A 158 16.04 -9.19 1.97
CA THR A 158 14.79 -9.80 1.52
C THR A 158 14.72 -11.28 1.82
N HIS A 159 15.81 -12.02 1.65
CA HIS A 159 15.83 -13.46 1.95
C HIS A 159 15.66 -13.75 3.44
N LEU A 160 16.27 -12.94 4.31
CA LEU A 160 16.07 -13.06 5.75
C LEU A 160 14.61 -12.84 6.11
N PHE A 161 13.98 -11.81 5.52
CA PHE A 161 12.57 -11.53 5.68
C PHE A 161 11.70 -12.71 5.21
N GLN A 162 11.91 -13.16 3.97
CA GLN A 162 11.15 -14.26 3.36
C GLN A 162 11.26 -15.57 4.15
N ARG A 163 12.43 -15.92 4.64
CA ARG A 163 12.65 -17.11 5.48
C ARG A 163 11.85 -17.07 6.79
N ARG A 164 11.72 -15.88 7.38
CA ARG A 164 11.00 -15.69 8.65
C ARG A 164 9.49 -15.80 8.50
N ILE A 165 8.96 -15.57 7.30
CA ILE A 165 7.53 -15.62 7.00
C ILE A 165 7.14 -16.86 6.16
N LEU A 166 8.09 -17.68 5.79
CA LEU A 166 7.89 -18.83 4.92
C LEU A 166 6.78 -19.77 5.45
N GLY A 167 5.81 -20.07 4.61
CA GLY A 167 4.71 -20.98 4.93
C GLY A 167 3.58 -20.38 5.78
N LEU A 168 3.61 -19.09 6.08
CA LEU A 168 2.59 -18.41 6.88
C LEU A 168 1.52 -17.70 6.04
N THR A 169 1.71 -17.61 4.74
CA THR A 169 0.79 -16.93 3.82
C THR A 169 0.33 -17.84 2.70
N SER A 170 -0.91 -17.61 2.28
CA SER A 170 -1.47 -18.04 1.01
C SER A 170 -1.82 -16.80 0.22
N TYR A 171 -1.27 -16.69 -0.99
CA TYR A 171 -1.56 -15.62 -1.91
C TYR A 171 -2.57 -16.12 -2.95
N TYR A 172 -3.84 -15.87 -2.66
CA TYR A 172 -4.91 -16.29 -3.56
C TYR A 172 -5.09 -15.25 -4.67
N ARG A 173 -4.88 -15.67 -5.92
CA ARG A 173 -5.30 -14.93 -7.10
C ARG A 173 -6.64 -15.47 -7.58
N SER A 174 -7.70 -14.69 -7.41
CA SER A 174 -9.02 -15.11 -7.83
C SER A 174 -9.13 -15.10 -9.36
N GLU A 175 -9.62 -16.18 -9.96
CA GLU A 175 -10.11 -16.15 -11.35
C GLU A 175 -11.29 -15.17 -11.51
N GLN A 176 -11.87 -14.73 -10.41
CA GLN A 176 -12.95 -13.75 -10.38
C GLN A 176 -12.49 -12.33 -10.74
N GLU A 177 -11.19 -12.09 -10.98
CA GLU A 177 -10.73 -10.81 -11.58
C GLU A 177 -11.47 -10.48 -12.87
N LYS A 178 -11.92 -11.48 -13.62
CA LYS A 178 -12.76 -11.31 -14.82
C LYS A 178 -14.15 -10.74 -14.51
N LEU A 179 -14.61 -10.85 -13.27
CA LEU A 179 -15.88 -10.31 -12.80
C LEU A 179 -15.77 -8.89 -12.21
N LEU A 180 -14.53 -8.39 -12.08
CA LEU A 180 -14.28 -7.00 -11.72
C LEU A 180 -14.43 -6.11 -12.96
N PRO A 181 -14.87 -4.86 -12.80
CA PRO A 181 -14.77 -3.88 -13.87
C PRO A 181 -13.31 -3.68 -14.28
N ARG A 182 -13.10 -3.45 -15.56
CA ARG A 182 -11.76 -3.25 -16.13
C ARG A 182 -11.14 -1.98 -15.54
N TYR A 183 -9.91 -2.10 -15.12
CA TYR A 183 -9.12 -1.00 -14.57
C TYR A 183 -7.63 -1.33 -14.72
N ASN A 184 -6.93 -0.47 -15.42
CA ASN A 184 -5.47 -0.56 -15.55
C ASN A 184 -4.86 0.72 -14.97
N VAL A 185 -4.03 0.59 -13.93
CA VAL A 185 -3.43 1.74 -13.24
C VAL A 185 -2.66 2.67 -14.19
N GLU A 186 -1.99 2.12 -15.22
CA GLU A 186 -1.21 2.93 -16.16
C GLU A 186 -2.09 3.75 -17.14
N LYS A 187 -3.34 3.33 -17.35
CA LYS A 187 -4.25 3.93 -18.35
C LYS A 187 -5.43 4.65 -17.72
N ASP A 188 -5.95 4.09 -16.64
CA ASP A 188 -7.24 4.49 -16.07
C ASP A 188 -7.07 5.28 -14.75
N LEU A 189 -5.82 5.44 -14.24
CA LEU A 189 -5.50 6.36 -13.16
C LEU A 189 -4.90 7.64 -13.75
N HIS A 190 -5.67 8.70 -13.68
CA HIS A 190 -5.31 10.02 -14.19
C HIS A 190 -4.84 10.92 -13.04
N VAL A 191 -3.54 11.22 -13.01
CA VAL A 191 -2.97 12.22 -12.10
C VAL A 191 -3.02 13.56 -12.84
N ILE A 192 -3.90 14.45 -12.39
CA ILE A 192 -4.15 15.73 -13.05
C ILE A 192 -3.43 16.83 -12.29
N GLN A 193 -2.39 17.37 -12.89
CA GLN A 193 -1.67 18.52 -12.39
C GLN A 193 -2.36 19.80 -12.83
N ILE A 194 -2.57 20.72 -11.88
CA ILE A 194 -3.38 21.93 -12.07
C ILE A 194 -2.57 23.13 -11.57
N PRO A 195 -2.24 24.09 -12.44
CA PRO A 195 -1.50 25.27 -12.03
C PRO A 195 -2.32 26.12 -11.05
N MET A 196 -1.69 26.51 -9.95
CA MET A 196 -2.29 27.35 -8.92
C MET A 196 -2.48 28.78 -9.42
N SER A 197 -3.63 29.38 -9.18
CA SER A 197 -3.84 30.80 -9.49
C SER A 197 -2.94 31.68 -8.62
N ASN A 198 -2.58 32.89 -9.10
CA ASN A 198 -1.78 33.81 -8.29
C ASN A 198 -2.46 34.22 -6.99
N PHE A 199 -3.79 34.39 -7.00
CA PHE A 199 -4.55 34.68 -5.78
C PHE A 199 -4.52 33.53 -4.78
N GLN A 200 -4.62 32.31 -5.25
CA GLN A 200 -4.53 31.11 -4.42
C GLN A 200 -3.12 30.94 -3.87
N PHE A 201 -2.09 31.17 -4.70
CA PHE A 201 -0.69 31.07 -4.32
C PHE A 201 -0.34 32.01 -3.15
N GLU A 202 -0.75 33.28 -3.16
CA GLU A 202 -0.49 34.22 -2.07
C GLU A 202 -1.07 33.76 -0.72
N LYS A 203 -2.27 33.18 -0.74
CA LYS A 203 -2.92 32.66 0.47
C LYS A 203 -2.28 31.37 0.95
N TYR A 204 -1.96 30.49 0.01
CA TYR A 204 -1.24 29.24 0.27
C TYR A 204 0.12 29.51 0.93
N GLU A 205 0.90 30.40 0.34
CA GLU A 205 2.25 30.73 0.85
C GLU A 205 2.17 31.29 2.29
N SER A 206 1.30 32.24 2.54
CA SER A 206 1.09 32.84 3.87
C SER A 206 0.71 31.78 4.91
N SER A 207 -0.15 30.85 4.54
CA SER A 207 -0.55 29.74 5.41
C SER A 207 0.62 28.79 5.66
N ARG A 208 1.35 28.40 4.63
CA ARG A 208 2.46 27.45 4.73
C ARG A 208 3.61 27.96 5.58
N VAL A 209 3.91 29.25 5.51
CA VAL A 209 4.90 29.91 6.38
C VAL A 209 4.49 29.83 7.86
N ASN A 210 3.21 30.02 8.17
CA ASN A 210 2.70 29.92 9.54
C ASN A 210 2.73 28.49 10.07
N GLU A 211 2.32 27.50 9.24
CA GLU A 211 2.41 26.09 9.60
C GLU A 211 3.86 25.68 9.93
N ARG A 212 4.85 26.10 9.13
CA ARG A 212 6.27 25.82 9.40
C ARG A 212 6.78 26.39 10.70
N LYS A 213 6.40 27.61 11.01
CA LYS A 213 6.78 28.22 12.30
C LYS A 213 6.26 27.39 13.48
N THR A 214 5.04 26.86 13.35
CA THR A 214 4.45 25.96 14.35
C THR A 214 5.18 24.62 14.39
N GLU A 215 5.46 24.00 13.26
CA GLU A 215 6.24 22.76 13.15
C GLU A 215 7.63 22.89 13.79
N GLU A 216 8.35 23.99 13.53
CA GLU A 216 9.68 24.25 14.09
C GLU A 216 9.63 24.50 15.62
N SER A 217 8.58 25.17 16.13
CA SER A 217 8.41 25.40 17.55
C SER A 217 8.12 24.12 18.33
N ASN A 218 7.30 23.23 17.75
CA ASN A 218 6.97 21.94 18.34
C ASN A 218 8.18 20.99 18.34
N LYS A 219 9.00 20.98 17.29
CA LYS A 219 10.28 20.25 17.27
C LYS A 219 11.23 20.67 18.38
N LYS A 220 11.32 21.97 18.68
CA LYS A 220 12.16 22.48 19.76
C LYS A 220 11.67 22.09 21.17
N LYS A 221 10.35 21.99 21.36
CA LYS A 221 9.75 21.62 22.66
C LYS A 221 9.87 20.13 22.97
N SER A 222 9.82 19.24 21.96
CA SER A 222 9.82 17.78 22.16
C SER A 222 11.15 17.20 22.65
N GLY A 223 12.22 17.99 22.76
CA GLY A 223 13.51 17.58 23.32
C GLY A 223 14.22 16.41 22.64
N LYS A 224 13.64 15.86 21.60
CA LYS A 224 14.22 14.75 20.83
C LYS A 224 15.40 15.27 19.99
N LYS A 225 16.59 15.17 20.57
CA LYS A 225 17.89 15.42 19.93
C LYS A 225 18.27 14.34 18.89
N LYS A 226 17.35 13.78 18.15
CA LYS A 226 17.73 13.04 16.95
C LYS A 226 17.58 14.00 15.76
N PRO A 227 18.63 14.19 14.95
CA PRO A 227 18.41 14.75 13.64
C PRO A 227 17.40 13.81 12.97
N ILE A 228 16.19 14.30 12.74
CA ILE A 228 15.26 13.63 11.85
C ILE A 228 16.05 13.59 10.55
N ASN A 229 16.46 12.38 10.12
CA ASN A 229 17.04 12.19 8.80
C ASN A 229 16.06 12.85 7.85
N GLU A 230 16.57 13.67 6.91
CA GLU A 230 15.76 14.32 5.87
C GLU A 230 14.89 13.34 5.08
N ASN A 231 15.15 12.03 5.26
CA ASN A 231 14.47 10.90 4.67
C ASN A 231 13.41 10.24 5.56
N ASP A 232 12.92 10.92 6.60
CA ASP A 232 11.97 10.31 7.55
C ASP A 232 10.55 10.21 6.95
N LEU A 233 10.40 9.29 5.99
CA LEU A 233 9.15 9.01 5.27
C LEU A 233 8.08 8.35 6.16
N PHE A 234 8.51 7.72 7.26
CA PHE A 234 7.66 6.98 8.18
C PHE A 234 7.46 7.68 9.53
N THR A 235 8.08 8.83 9.79
CA THR A 235 7.65 9.67 10.91
C THR A 235 6.26 10.21 10.59
N GLU A 236 5.35 9.99 11.54
CA GLU A 236 4.00 10.48 11.43
C GLU A 236 3.97 11.99 11.24
N PRO A 237 3.42 12.46 10.13
CA PRO A 237 2.85 13.78 10.15
C PRO A 237 1.69 13.72 11.17
N THR A 238 1.67 14.59 12.14
CA THR A 238 0.51 14.79 13.00
C THR A 238 -0.74 14.94 12.11
N SER A 239 -1.90 14.50 12.57
CA SER A 239 -3.17 14.65 11.83
C SER A 239 -3.43 16.09 11.35
N THR A 240 -2.79 17.07 11.99
CA THR A 240 -2.78 18.48 11.62
C THR A 240 -1.70 18.84 10.59
N TYR A 241 -0.96 17.85 10.05
CA TYR A 241 0.11 18.10 9.09
C TYR A 241 -0.39 18.81 7.84
N ARG A 242 0.10 20.03 7.63
CA ARG A 242 -0.21 20.85 6.46
C ARG A 242 -1.72 21.01 6.19
N ILE A 243 -2.57 21.02 7.23
CA ILE A 243 -4.02 20.95 7.05
C ILE A 243 -4.55 22.17 6.28
N PHE A 244 -4.08 23.36 6.64
CA PHE A 244 -4.54 24.60 6.01
C PHE A 244 -3.98 24.76 4.59
N SER A 245 -2.70 24.45 4.38
CA SER A 245 -2.12 24.52 3.04
C SER A 245 -2.75 23.49 2.10
N ARG A 246 -3.16 22.31 2.59
CA ARG A 246 -3.94 21.32 1.82
C ARG A 246 -5.33 21.83 1.48
N GLN A 247 -6.02 22.45 2.44
CA GLN A 247 -7.33 23.07 2.20
C GLN A 247 -7.22 24.19 1.16
N PHE A 248 -6.15 25.02 1.21
CA PHE A 248 -5.92 26.05 0.23
C PHE A 248 -5.53 25.51 -1.16
N CYS A 249 -5.04 24.28 -1.27
CA CYS A 249 -4.95 23.59 -2.54
C CYS A 249 -6.31 23.28 -3.15
N ASN A 250 -7.36 23.12 -2.33
CA ASN A 250 -8.71 22.86 -2.83
C ASN A 250 -9.44 24.16 -3.21
N PHE A 251 -9.58 25.09 -2.27
CA PHE A 251 -10.31 26.33 -2.48
C PHE A 251 -9.76 27.47 -1.60
N VAL A 252 -9.82 28.69 -2.10
CA VAL A 252 -9.46 29.88 -1.34
C VAL A 252 -10.65 30.83 -1.23
N MET A 253 -11.05 31.16 -0.01
CA MET A 253 -12.14 32.07 0.26
C MET A 253 -11.87 33.47 -0.31
N PRO A 254 -12.85 34.12 -0.94
CA PRO A 254 -12.76 35.53 -1.32
C PRO A 254 -12.42 36.43 -0.13
N ASN A 255 -11.63 37.50 -0.36
CA ASN A 255 -11.22 38.41 0.70
C ASN A 255 -12.39 39.06 1.43
N GLU A 256 -13.48 39.31 0.71
CA GLU A 256 -14.69 39.95 1.20
C GLU A 256 -15.45 39.09 2.22
N ILE A 257 -15.28 37.76 2.13
CA ILE A 257 -15.87 36.80 3.05
C ILE A 257 -14.90 36.50 4.18
N GLY A 258 -13.63 36.28 3.81
CA GLY A 258 -12.58 35.87 4.72
C GLY A 258 -12.74 34.43 5.22
N ARG A 259 -11.65 33.74 5.41
CA ARG A 259 -11.65 32.39 5.99
C ARG A 259 -11.66 32.48 7.51
N PRO A 260 -12.63 31.89 8.20
CA PRO A 260 -12.60 31.78 9.66
C PRO A 260 -11.33 31.05 10.13
N GLN A 261 -10.70 31.55 11.18
CA GLN A 261 -9.55 30.92 11.82
C GLN A 261 -9.96 30.39 13.21
N PRO A 262 -9.56 29.19 13.61
CA PRO A 262 -9.82 28.70 14.94
C PRO A 262 -9.00 29.49 15.97
N ASP A 263 -9.62 29.86 17.10
CA ASP A 263 -8.94 30.51 18.23
C ASP A 263 -8.24 29.42 19.08
N ILE A 264 -7.07 29.00 18.67
CA ILE A 264 -6.31 27.98 19.37
C ILE A 264 -5.71 28.60 20.64
N LYS A 265 -6.31 28.30 21.80
CA LYS A 265 -5.73 28.68 23.09
C LYS A 265 -4.45 27.88 23.34
N LYS A 266 -3.33 28.58 23.59
CA LYS A 266 -2.05 27.96 23.96
C LYS A 266 -2.25 26.95 25.11
N GLY A 267 -1.97 25.68 24.86
CA GLY A 267 -2.10 24.58 25.81
C GLY A 267 -3.01 23.41 25.39
N LYS A 268 -3.89 23.58 24.39
CA LYS A 268 -4.69 22.48 23.81
C LYS A 268 -4.04 21.83 22.57
N GLU A 269 -2.94 22.39 22.08
CA GLU A 269 -2.21 21.85 20.92
C GLU A 269 -1.62 20.45 21.18
N GLU A 270 -1.28 20.12 22.43
CA GLU A 270 -0.69 18.83 22.81
C GLU A 270 -1.73 17.71 22.95
N VAL A 271 -2.97 18.01 23.32
CA VAL A 271 -4.02 17.01 23.53
C VAL A 271 -4.56 16.49 22.19
N VAL A 272 -4.55 17.33 21.16
CA VAL A 272 -5.06 16.99 19.82
C VAL A 272 -4.12 16.05 19.06
N ALA A 273 -2.82 16.05 19.38
CA ALA A 273 -1.84 15.24 18.69
C ALA A 273 -1.81 13.76 19.14
N VAL A 274 -2.31 13.45 20.33
CA VAL A 274 -2.16 12.11 20.94
C VAL A 274 -3.39 11.22 20.74
N ASP A 275 -4.61 11.80 20.69
CA ASP A 275 -5.85 11.00 20.61
C ASP A 275 -6.28 10.62 19.18
N LEU A 276 -5.53 11.06 18.17
CA LEU A 276 -5.93 10.94 16.76
C LEU A 276 -5.29 9.76 16.03
N GLU A 277 -4.34 9.08 16.69
CA GLU A 277 -3.63 7.93 16.15
C GLU A 277 -4.52 6.66 16.08
N GLU A 278 -5.56 6.56 16.91
CA GLU A 278 -6.41 5.38 17.00
C GLU A 278 -7.80 5.53 16.35
N ASN A 279 -8.25 6.77 16.08
CA ASN A 279 -9.56 7.00 15.49
C ASN A 279 -9.43 7.70 14.14
N GLU A 280 -10.08 7.17 13.11
CA GLU A 280 -10.22 7.76 11.76
C GLU A 280 -11.09 9.02 11.77
N ILE A 281 -10.71 10.02 12.58
CA ILE A 281 -11.45 11.28 12.70
C ILE A 281 -11.11 12.15 11.49
N GLU A 282 -12.12 12.66 10.83
CA GLU A 282 -11.96 13.59 9.71
C GLU A 282 -11.22 14.86 10.16
N GLY A 283 -10.29 15.33 9.32
CA GLY A 283 -9.45 16.50 9.66
C GLY A 283 -10.26 17.75 10.05
N ASP A 284 -11.48 17.91 9.51
CA ASP A 284 -12.40 18.99 9.85
C ASP A 284 -13.02 18.84 11.25
N ASP A 285 -13.29 17.64 11.72
CA ASP A 285 -13.85 17.40 13.03
C ASP A 285 -12.86 17.78 14.13
N ILE A 286 -11.59 17.55 13.90
CA ILE A 286 -10.51 17.98 14.78
C ILE A 286 -10.47 19.50 14.92
N ILE A 287 -10.52 20.21 13.78
CA ILE A 287 -10.49 21.68 13.79
C ILE A 287 -11.75 22.23 14.46
N ASN A 288 -12.90 21.57 14.25
CA ASN A 288 -14.17 21.99 14.85
C ASN A 288 -14.18 21.76 16.36
N GLU A 289 -13.63 20.65 16.86
CA GLU A 289 -13.51 20.38 18.29
C GLU A 289 -12.56 21.38 18.98
N VAL A 290 -11.44 21.71 18.35
CA VAL A 290 -10.46 22.66 18.88
C VAL A 290 -10.98 24.09 18.86
N GLY A 291 -11.69 24.49 17.81
CA GLY A 291 -12.22 25.83 17.62
C GLY A 291 -13.48 26.15 18.44
N GLY A 292 -14.19 25.13 18.90
CA GLY A 292 -15.41 25.28 19.71
C GLY A 292 -16.60 25.89 18.97
N ARG A 293 -17.71 26.11 19.70
CA ARG A 293 -18.98 26.60 19.15
C ARG A 293 -18.88 27.89 18.36
N GLU A 294 -18.07 28.83 18.80
CA GLU A 294 -17.92 30.14 18.11
C GLU A 294 -17.27 29.98 16.72
N TYR A 295 -16.31 29.09 16.60
CA TYR A 295 -15.68 28.79 15.32
C TYR A 295 -16.68 28.17 14.35
N THR A 296 -17.46 27.19 14.80
CA THR A 296 -18.52 26.56 13.99
C THR A 296 -19.54 27.59 13.48
N VAL A 297 -19.95 28.52 14.32
CA VAL A 297 -20.89 29.61 13.90
C VAL A 297 -20.24 30.52 12.85
N ARG A 298 -18.94 30.84 13.01
CA ARG A 298 -18.22 31.64 12.00
C ARG A 298 -18.11 30.91 10.66
N ILE A 299 -17.86 29.61 10.68
CA ILE A 299 -17.86 28.76 9.46
C ILE A 299 -19.21 28.80 8.78
N GLN A 300 -20.30 28.53 9.51
CA GLN A 300 -21.66 28.52 8.95
C GLN A 300 -22.03 29.88 8.35
N ARG A 301 -21.62 30.98 9.01
CA ARG A 301 -21.81 32.31 8.47
C ARG A 301 -21.06 32.54 7.15
N ALA A 302 -19.78 32.13 7.09
CA ALA A 302 -18.97 32.28 5.88
C ALA A 302 -19.55 31.45 4.71
N LEU A 303 -19.95 30.20 4.96
CA LEU A 303 -20.59 29.35 3.96
C LEU A 303 -21.94 29.91 3.47
N ARG A 304 -22.72 30.48 4.38
CA ARG A 304 -23.98 31.14 3.99
C ARG A 304 -23.72 32.32 3.09
N ILE A 305 -22.77 33.22 3.44
CA ILE A 305 -22.43 34.37 2.58
C ILE A 305 -21.89 33.89 1.22
N LEU A 306 -21.08 32.85 1.19
CA LEU A 306 -20.59 32.27 -0.05
C LEU A 306 -21.74 31.70 -0.90
N SER A 307 -22.69 31.03 -0.28
CA SER A 307 -23.89 30.49 -0.95
C SER A 307 -24.78 31.59 -1.54
N GLU A 308 -25.06 32.66 -0.77
CA GLU A 308 -25.84 33.81 -1.20
C GLU A 308 -25.18 34.54 -2.37
N ASN A 309 -23.86 34.52 -2.49
CA ASN A 309 -23.06 35.14 -3.54
C ASN A 309 -22.43 34.10 -4.50
N SER A 310 -23.00 32.91 -4.61
CA SER A 310 -22.46 31.83 -5.43
C SER A 310 -22.30 32.21 -6.91
N SER A 311 -23.21 33.00 -7.45
CA SER A 311 -23.13 33.49 -8.82
C SER A 311 -21.94 34.42 -9.09
N ILE A 312 -21.35 35.02 -8.06
CA ILE A 312 -20.16 35.87 -8.15
C ILE A 312 -18.90 35.06 -7.99
N TYR A 313 -18.86 34.12 -7.02
CA TYR A 313 -17.62 33.47 -6.55
C TYR A 313 -17.46 32.02 -6.99
N LEU A 314 -18.55 31.34 -7.40
CA LEU A 314 -18.54 29.88 -7.66
C LEU A 314 -18.92 29.49 -9.11
N ASN A 315 -19.10 30.46 -10.00
CA ASN A 315 -19.26 30.20 -11.43
C ASN A 315 -17.90 29.77 -12.04
N GLU A 316 -17.89 29.11 -13.19
CA GLU A 316 -16.72 28.59 -13.87
C GLU A 316 -15.59 29.63 -13.99
N ARG A 317 -15.88 30.86 -14.41
CA ARG A 317 -14.90 31.95 -14.55
C ARG A 317 -14.30 32.37 -13.19
N ALA A 318 -15.09 32.41 -12.13
CA ALA A 318 -14.60 32.73 -10.80
C ALA A 318 -13.73 31.63 -10.22
N LEU A 319 -14.05 30.38 -10.54
CA LEU A 319 -13.25 29.22 -10.10
C LEU A 319 -11.84 29.22 -10.68
N GLU A 320 -11.58 29.82 -11.85
CA GLU A 320 -10.20 30.02 -12.34
C GLU A 320 -9.33 30.76 -11.32
N LYS A 321 -9.93 31.66 -10.54
CA LYS A 321 -9.23 32.44 -9.51
C LYS A 321 -9.22 31.77 -8.14
N TYR A 322 -10.38 31.25 -7.69
CA TYR A 322 -10.56 30.80 -6.31
C TYR A 322 -10.30 29.30 -6.12
N SER A 323 -10.48 28.49 -7.15
CA SER A 323 -10.25 27.04 -7.14
C SER A 323 -10.13 26.46 -8.55
N PRO A 324 -9.01 26.58 -9.24
CA PRO A 324 -8.77 25.88 -10.50
C PRO A 324 -9.01 24.38 -10.39
N LYS A 325 -8.78 23.78 -9.20
CA LYS A 325 -9.04 22.36 -8.92
C LYS A 325 -10.53 22.03 -9.05
N PHE A 326 -11.41 22.78 -8.40
CA PHE A 326 -12.85 22.53 -8.48
C PHE A 326 -13.40 22.79 -9.88
N LEU A 327 -12.81 23.75 -10.59
CA LEU A 327 -13.13 23.95 -12.00
C LEU A 327 -12.80 22.71 -12.81
N LYS A 328 -11.59 22.16 -12.65
CA LYS A 328 -11.16 20.98 -13.39
C LYS A 328 -11.98 19.73 -13.05
N MET A 329 -12.35 19.56 -11.77
CA MET A 329 -13.27 18.50 -11.35
C MET A 329 -14.65 18.66 -12.00
N LEU A 330 -15.20 19.87 -11.98
CA LEU A 330 -16.49 20.19 -12.61
C LEU A 330 -16.47 19.89 -14.11
N GLU A 331 -15.43 20.33 -14.82
CA GLU A 331 -15.23 20.04 -16.24
C GLU A 331 -15.23 18.53 -16.50
N ASN A 332 -14.47 17.75 -15.72
CA ASN A 332 -14.40 16.30 -15.90
C ASN A 332 -15.74 15.61 -15.65
N ILE A 333 -16.53 16.06 -14.67
CA ILE A 333 -17.87 15.51 -14.39
C ILE A 333 -18.88 15.90 -15.50
N LYS A 334 -18.72 17.10 -16.09
CA LYS A 334 -19.62 17.63 -17.14
C LYS A 334 -19.24 17.18 -18.55
N ARG A 335 -18.08 16.56 -18.74
CA ARG A 335 -17.64 16.07 -20.06
C ARG A 335 -18.72 15.22 -20.72
N ASP A 336 -18.93 15.38 -22.03
CA ASP A 336 -19.94 14.65 -22.79
C ASP A 336 -19.69 13.13 -22.81
N ASP A 337 -18.41 12.71 -22.75
CA ASP A 337 -18.00 11.31 -22.69
C ASP A 337 -18.02 10.72 -21.26
N ASN A 338 -18.31 11.53 -20.23
CA ASN A 338 -18.54 11.08 -18.87
C ASN A 338 -19.96 10.47 -18.74
N ILE A 339 -20.11 9.25 -19.30
CA ILE A 339 -21.36 8.50 -19.27
C ILE A 339 -21.33 7.55 -18.07
N GLY A 340 -22.12 7.83 -17.05
CA GLY A 340 -22.26 6.97 -15.87
C GLY A 340 -22.10 7.68 -14.53
N LEU A 341 -21.99 6.87 -13.50
CA LEU A 341 -21.96 7.32 -12.11
C LEU A 341 -20.57 7.81 -11.72
N ASN A 342 -20.56 8.91 -10.97
CA ASN A 342 -19.35 9.53 -10.44
C ASN A 342 -19.33 9.44 -8.91
N LEU A 343 -18.18 9.07 -8.33
CA LEU A 343 -17.88 9.11 -6.92
C LEU A 343 -16.87 10.21 -6.65
N VAL A 344 -17.19 11.16 -5.79
CA VAL A 344 -16.27 12.21 -5.35
C VAL A 344 -15.89 11.97 -3.91
N TYR A 345 -14.60 11.92 -3.62
CA TYR A 345 -14.06 11.74 -2.28
C TYR A 345 -13.23 12.93 -1.85
N SER A 346 -13.46 13.40 -0.62
CA SER A 346 -12.61 14.37 0.07
C SER A 346 -12.47 14.01 1.54
N GLN A 347 -11.32 14.35 2.11
CA GLN A 347 -11.08 14.27 3.56
C GLN A 347 -11.71 15.45 4.31
N PHE A 348 -12.00 16.53 3.58
CA PHE A 348 -12.56 17.76 4.14
C PHE A 348 -14.07 17.82 3.87
N ARG A 349 -14.85 17.79 4.95
CA ARG A 349 -16.30 17.81 4.87
C ARG A 349 -16.86 19.24 4.77
N THR A 350 -16.46 20.09 5.70
CA THR A 350 -17.15 21.36 6.00
C THR A 350 -16.62 22.53 5.18
N MET A 351 -15.31 22.79 5.29
CA MET A 351 -14.68 23.90 4.55
C MET A 351 -14.06 23.34 3.26
N GLU A 352 -13.26 23.98 2.62
CA GLU A 352 -12.52 23.73 1.36
C GLU A 352 -12.56 22.28 0.82
N GLY A 353 -13.69 21.58 1.01
CA GLY A 353 -13.94 20.20 0.60
C GLY A 353 -15.37 20.00 0.09
N ILE A 354 -16.06 18.96 0.60
CA ILE A 354 -17.37 18.53 0.12
C ILE A 354 -18.40 19.66 0.14
N GLU A 355 -18.50 20.44 1.23
CA GLU A 355 -19.55 21.46 1.35
C GLU A 355 -19.37 22.61 0.36
N ILE A 356 -18.13 23.07 0.13
CA ILE A 356 -17.91 24.13 -0.89
C ILE A 356 -18.10 23.55 -2.30
N PHE A 357 -17.65 22.31 -2.55
CA PHE A 357 -17.87 21.68 -3.85
C PHE A 357 -19.36 21.44 -4.14
N ARG A 358 -20.16 21.14 -3.11
CA ARG A 358 -21.62 21.09 -3.17
C ARG A 358 -22.20 22.42 -3.69
N LEU A 359 -21.73 23.56 -3.13
CA LEU A 359 -22.16 24.89 -3.60
C LEU A 359 -21.72 25.16 -5.05
N VAL A 360 -20.53 24.70 -5.44
CA VAL A 360 -20.05 24.78 -6.84
C VAL A 360 -20.98 24.01 -7.77
N LEU A 361 -21.34 22.78 -7.42
CA LEU A 361 -22.26 21.97 -8.25
C LEU A 361 -23.64 22.65 -8.39
N LEU A 362 -24.20 23.15 -7.28
CA LEU A 362 -25.49 23.88 -7.31
C LEU A 362 -25.43 25.09 -8.21
N GLN A 363 -24.36 25.89 -8.14
CA GLN A 363 -24.21 27.10 -8.97
C GLN A 363 -24.08 26.77 -10.45
N ASN A 364 -23.50 25.61 -10.79
CA ASN A 364 -23.13 25.23 -12.16
C ASN A 364 -24.09 24.19 -12.78
N GLY A 365 -25.37 24.20 -12.36
CA GLY A 365 -26.45 23.49 -13.04
C GLY A 365 -26.84 22.14 -12.44
N PHE A 366 -26.18 21.66 -11.42
CA PHE A 366 -26.59 20.45 -10.69
C PHE A 366 -27.69 20.77 -9.67
N ARG A 367 -28.41 19.71 -9.26
CA ARG A 367 -29.38 19.77 -8.16
C ARG A 367 -29.03 18.76 -7.10
N GLU A 368 -29.34 19.06 -5.85
CA GLU A 368 -29.14 18.16 -4.76
C GLU A 368 -30.29 17.18 -4.60
N PHE A 369 -29.99 15.88 -4.63
CA PHE A 369 -30.96 14.84 -4.32
C PHE A 369 -31.07 14.70 -2.80
N ARG A 370 -32.23 14.95 -2.24
CA ARG A 370 -32.52 14.85 -0.81
C ARG A 370 -33.77 14.05 -0.54
N ILE A 371 -33.81 13.39 0.59
CA ILE A 371 -34.97 12.69 1.13
C ILE A 371 -35.30 13.24 2.52
N LYS A 372 -36.53 13.14 2.93
CA LYS A 372 -36.98 13.53 4.27
C LYS A 372 -37.77 12.43 4.91
N SER A 373 -37.59 12.29 6.22
CA SER A 373 -38.42 11.38 7.03
C SER A 373 -39.79 12.02 7.28
N LEU A 374 -40.82 11.20 7.08
CA LEU A 374 -42.22 11.55 7.44
C LEU A 374 -42.61 10.99 8.81
N GLY A 375 -41.67 10.31 9.50
CA GLY A 375 -41.93 9.58 10.73
C GLY A 375 -42.36 8.14 10.50
N GLN A 376 -42.33 7.32 11.55
CA GLN A 376 -42.72 5.90 11.52
C GLN A 376 -42.05 5.06 10.42
N GLY A 377 -40.79 5.38 10.07
CA GLY A 377 -40.04 4.68 9.01
C GLY A 377 -40.49 5.01 7.59
N GLN A 378 -41.35 6.02 7.41
CA GLN A 378 -41.74 6.51 6.09
C GLN A 378 -40.80 7.60 5.63
N TRP A 379 -40.44 7.56 4.33
CA TRP A 379 -39.54 8.49 3.68
C TRP A 379 -40.13 9.00 2.38
N ASP A 380 -39.84 10.24 2.04
CA ASP A 380 -40.25 10.87 0.77
C ASP A 380 -39.14 11.73 0.17
N LEU A 381 -39.27 12.07 -1.10
CA LEU A 381 -38.38 13.00 -1.79
C LEU A 381 -38.51 14.41 -1.22
N ASP A 382 -37.38 15.11 -1.06
CA ASP A 382 -37.30 16.48 -0.56
C ASP A 382 -36.76 17.46 -1.63
N PHE A 383 -37.31 17.37 -2.82
CA PHE A 383 -37.03 18.30 -3.91
C PHE A 383 -38.22 18.39 -4.89
N PRO A 384 -38.34 19.49 -5.66
CA PRO A 384 -39.41 19.69 -6.64
C PRO A 384 -39.30 18.68 -7.80
N ARG A 385 -40.45 18.25 -8.36
CA ARG A 385 -40.50 17.33 -9.51
C ARG A 385 -39.78 17.87 -10.75
N GLU A 386 -39.69 19.19 -10.90
CA GLU A 386 -39.03 19.88 -12.03
C GLU A 386 -37.50 19.61 -12.04
N ASN A 387 -36.93 19.14 -10.95
CA ASN A 387 -35.51 18.77 -10.87
C ASN A 387 -35.18 17.44 -11.58
N PHE A 388 -36.20 16.60 -11.85
CA PHE A 388 -35.98 15.41 -12.66
C PHE A 388 -35.54 15.79 -14.07
N GLY A 389 -34.51 15.13 -14.60
CA GLY A 389 -33.88 15.45 -15.88
C GLY A 389 -32.70 16.42 -15.80
N LEU A 390 -32.52 17.06 -14.64
CA LEU A 390 -31.29 17.80 -14.36
C LEU A 390 -30.29 16.87 -13.70
N PRO A 391 -28.98 17.04 -13.92
CA PRO A 391 -27.98 16.23 -13.24
C PRO A 391 -28.03 16.46 -11.72
N MET A 392 -28.18 15.38 -10.95
CA MET A 392 -28.22 15.48 -9.49
C MET A 392 -27.03 14.86 -8.82
N PHE A 393 -26.72 15.38 -7.64
CA PHE A 393 -25.74 14.81 -6.73
C PHE A 393 -26.36 14.50 -5.38
N ALA A 394 -25.79 13.56 -4.64
CA ALA A 394 -26.17 13.25 -3.26
C ALA A 394 -24.95 13.24 -2.34
N LEU A 395 -25.20 13.53 -1.06
CA LEU A 395 -24.21 13.46 0.01
C LEU A 395 -24.32 12.11 0.72
N TYR A 396 -23.17 11.54 1.06
CA TYR A 396 -23.04 10.37 1.90
C TYR A 396 -21.87 10.60 2.88
N THR A 397 -22.12 11.46 3.85
CA THR A 397 -21.12 11.88 4.85
C THR A 397 -21.51 11.35 6.24
N GLY A 398 -20.79 11.69 7.27
CA GLY A 398 -21.09 11.23 8.63
C GLY A 398 -22.24 12.00 9.32
N THR A 399 -22.85 13.00 8.67
CA THR A 399 -23.89 13.88 9.27
C THR A 399 -25.30 13.38 9.08
N GLU A 400 -25.55 12.60 8.03
CA GLU A 400 -26.86 12.04 7.75
C GLU A 400 -27.14 10.84 8.66
N ASP A 401 -28.43 10.61 9.01
CA ASP A 401 -28.83 9.42 9.71
C ASP A 401 -28.45 8.14 8.94
N TYR A 402 -28.13 7.07 9.66
CA TYR A 402 -27.75 5.79 9.06
C TYR A 402 -28.79 5.31 8.03
N GLU A 403 -30.08 5.38 8.36
CA GLU A 403 -31.18 4.95 7.50
C GLU A 403 -31.24 5.80 6.23
N GLN A 404 -31.11 7.12 6.37
CA GLN A 404 -31.05 8.07 5.25
C GLN A 404 -29.91 7.75 4.29
N ARG A 405 -28.71 7.54 4.83
CA ARG A 405 -27.53 7.18 4.03
C ARG A 405 -27.74 5.88 3.26
N GLU A 406 -28.31 4.86 3.92
CA GLU A 406 -28.54 3.57 3.29
C GLU A 406 -29.56 3.66 2.15
N ILE A 407 -30.65 4.43 2.31
CA ILE A 407 -31.62 4.67 1.25
C ILE A 407 -30.95 5.41 0.07
N ILE A 408 -30.17 6.46 0.32
CA ILE A 408 -29.44 7.19 -0.73
C ILE A 408 -28.48 6.25 -1.48
N ARG A 409 -27.75 5.39 -0.77
CA ARG A 409 -26.85 4.40 -1.38
C ARG A 409 -27.61 3.41 -2.28
N LEU A 410 -28.75 2.92 -1.82
CA LEU A 410 -29.61 2.00 -2.60
C LEU A 410 -30.15 2.70 -3.85
N ILE A 411 -30.53 3.98 -3.74
CA ILE A 411 -30.98 4.79 -4.90
C ILE A 411 -29.82 4.99 -5.87
N PHE A 412 -28.64 5.35 -5.39
CA PHE A 412 -27.45 5.50 -6.23
C PHE A 412 -27.12 4.20 -6.98
N ASN A 413 -27.29 3.05 -6.33
CA ASN A 413 -27.09 1.73 -6.93
C ASN A 413 -28.21 1.27 -7.87
N GLY A 414 -29.31 2.01 -8.00
CA GLY A 414 -30.46 1.64 -8.82
C GLY A 414 -31.31 0.48 -8.26
N GLU A 415 -31.31 0.29 -6.92
CA GLU A 415 -31.96 -0.84 -6.26
C GLU A 415 -33.38 -0.46 -5.76
N TRP A 416 -34.29 -0.14 -6.68
CA TRP A 416 -35.65 0.34 -6.37
C TRP A 416 -36.49 -0.60 -5.50
N ASP A 417 -36.23 -1.91 -5.56
CA ASP A 417 -36.98 -2.93 -4.80
C ASP A 417 -36.60 -2.96 -3.31
N LYS A 418 -35.54 -2.26 -2.92
CA LYS A 418 -35.02 -2.26 -1.55
C LYS A 418 -35.22 -0.94 -0.80
N ILE A 419 -35.86 0.03 -1.43
CA ILE A 419 -36.09 1.36 -0.86
C ILE A 419 -37.58 1.52 -0.50
N PRO A 420 -37.94 2.53 0.32
CA PRO A 420 -39.34 2.81 0.67
C PRO A 420 -40.23 3.00 -0.56
N ILE A 421 -41.42 2.41 -0.54
CA ILE A 421 -42.35 2.32 -1.67
C ILE A 421 -42.67 3.71 -2.24
N LEU A 422 -42.95 4.71 -1.38
CA LEU A 422 -43.26 6.06 -1.81
C LEU A 422 -42.18 6.71 -2.68
N ILE A 423 -40.91 6.45 -2.36
CA ILE A 423 -39.76 6.91 -3.14
C ILE A 423 -39.65 6.07 -4.42
N SER A 424 -39.70 4.74 -4.29
CA SER A 424 -39.57 3.81 -5.38
C SER A 424 -40.57 4.10 -6.51
N ASP A 425 -41.85 4.31 -6.19
CA ASP A 425 -42.89 4.58 -7.17
C ASP A 425 -42.60 5.87 -7.94
N LYS A 426 -42.25 6.95 -7.22
CA LYS A 426 -41.89 8.23 -7.87
C LYS A 426 -40.66 8.14 -8.77
N LEU A 427 -39.64 7.35 -8.35
CA LEU A 427 -38.46 7.17 -9.18
C LEU A 427 -38.72 6.31 -10.42
N ARG A 428 -39.58 5.29 -10.30
CA ARG A 428 -40.00 4.44 -11.44
C ARG A 428 -40.80 5.16 -12.49
N GLU A 429 -41.57 6.18 -12.09
CA GLU A 429 -42.26 7.07 -13.05
C GLU A 429 -41.27 7.80 -13.97
N TYR A 430 -40.05 8.06 -13.48
CA TYR A 430 -39.03 8.81 -14.20
C TYR A 430 -38.00 7.92 -14.89
N SER A 431 -37.43 6.96 -14.17
CA SER A 431 -36.43 6.04 -14.73
C SER A 431 -36.58 4.65 -14.12
N PRO A 432 -36.34 3.57 -14.91
CA PRO A 432 -36.37 2.19 -14.41
C PRO A 432 -35.18 1.86 -13.50
N ASN A 433 -34.10 2.62 -13.56
CA ASN A 433 -32.88 2.40 -12.76
C ASN A 433 -32.04 3.69 -12.69
N ASN A 434 -30.84 3.59 -12.06
CA ASN A 434 -29.84 4.66 -12.02
C ASN A 434 -28.48 4.17 -12.56
N ASN A 435 -28.48 3.30 -13.54
CA ASN A 435 -27.26 2.63 -13.99
C ASN A 435 -26.23 3.59 -14.62
N LEU A 436 -26.72 4.64 -15.28
CA LEU A 436 -25.91 5.66 -15.96
C LEU A 436 -26.04 7.06 -15.34
N GLY A 437 -26.69 7.18 -14.18
CA GLY A 437 -26.84 8.45 -13.48
C GLY A 437 -28.10 9.21 -13.84
N GLU A 438 -29.18 8.51 -14.17
CA GLU A 438 -30.47 9.06 -14.59
C GLU A 438 -31.14 9.86 -13.48
N ILE A 439 -30.89 9.50 -12.21
CA ILE A 439 -31.39 10.18 -11.02
C ILE A 439 -30.24 10.86 -10.29
N ILE A 440 -29.27 10.09 -9.81
CA ILE A 440 -28.10 10.61 -9.08
C ILE A 440 -26.84 10.34 -9.93
N LYS A 441 -26.28 11.38 -10.51
CA LYS A 441 -25.06 11.28 -11.31
C LYS A 441 -23.80 11.26 -10.43
N VAL A 442 -23.79 12.00 -9.32
CA VAL A 442 -22.62 12.19 -8.47
C VAL A 442 -22.94 11.83 -7.02
N LEU A 443 -22.15 10.95 -6.42
CA LEU A 443 -22.17 10.66 -4.98
C LEU A 443 -20.92 11.25 -4.34
N MET A 444 -21.08 12.10 -3.34
CA MET A 444 -19.96 12.70 -2.61
C MET A 444 -19.83 12.05 -1.24
N ILE A 445 -18.63 11.55 -0.93
CA ILE A 445 -18.33 10.84 0.31
C ILE A 445 -17.13 11.43 1.03
N THR A 446 -17.08 11.22 2.35
CA THR A 446 -15.91 11.50 3.19
C THR A 446 -15.32 10.23 3.77
N ALA A 447 -14.30 10.33 4.62
CA ALA A 447 -13.66 9.18 5.25
C ALA A 447 -14.67 8.32 6.03
N SER A 448 -15.54 8.92 6.84
CA SER A 448 -16.59 8.21 7.60
C SER A 448 -17.62 7.53 6.70
N GLY A 449 -17.85 8.05 5.49
CA GLY A 449 -18.70 7.43 4.48
C GLY A 449 -18.00 6.38 3.62
N SER A 450 -16.67 6.35 3.61
CA SER A 450 -15.90 5.48 2.71
C SER A 450 -15.83 4.03 3.18
N GLU A 451 -16.11 3.72 4.44
CA GLU A 451 -16.00 2.37 4.98
C GLU A 451 -17.26 1.55 4.82
N GLY A 452 -17.07 0.27 4.46
CA GLY A 452 -18.16 -0.71 4.40
C GLY A 452 -19.15 -0.56 3.24
N ILE A 453 -19.16 0.56 2.49
CA ILE A 453 -20.13 0.77 1.41
C ILE A 453 -19.83 -0.07 0.17
N ASN A 454 -20.89 -0.52 -0.48
CA ASN A 454 -20.84 -1.25 -1.75
C ASN A 454 -21.56 -0.43 -2.83
N LEU A 455 -20.78 0.06 -3.81
CA LEU A 455 -21.30 0.84 -4.91
C LEU A 455 -21.38 -0.02 -6.17
N ARG A 456 -22.40 0.24 -6.99
CA ARG A 456 -22.61 -0.43 -8.28
C ARG A 456 -22.55 0.58 -9.41
N ASN A 457 -22.12 0.11 -10.57
CA ASN A 457 -22.08 0.86 -11.82
C ASN A 457 -21.29 2.18 -11.76
N THR A 458 -20.48 2.38 -10.72
CA THR A 458 -19.67 3.59 -10.54
C THR A 458 -18.45 3.54 -11.44
N ARG A 459 -18.43 4.37 -12.47
CA ARG A 459 -17.39 4.38 -13.50
C ARG A 459 -16.27 5.38 -13.24
N TYR A 460 -16.56 6.49 -12.60
CA TYR A 460 -15.62 7.57 -12.40
C TYR A 460 -15.42 7.83 -10.90
N VAL A 461 -14.14 7.88 -10.48
CA VAL A 461 -13.77 8.14 -9.09
C VAL A 461 -12.90 9.38 -9.04
N HIS A 462 -13.36 10.45 -8.41
CA HIS A 462 -12.66 11.71 -8.27
C HIS A 462 -12.11 11.85 -6.85
N LEU A 463 -10.80 11.81 -6.71
CA LEU A 463 -10.07 11.98 -5.46
C LEU A 463 -9.63 13.44 -5.38
N MET A 464 -10.32 14.24 -4.58
CA MET A 464 -10.15 15.70 -4.51
C MET A 464 -8.75 16.09 -4.06
N GLU A 465 -8.19 15.35 -3.12
CA GLU A 465 -6.83 15.55 -2.63
C GLU A 465 -6.08 14.21 -2.42
N PRO A 466 -4.76 14.21 -2.54
CA PRO A 466 -3.94 13.05 -2.23
C PRO A 466 -3.91 12.78 -0.72
N TYR A 467 -3.51 11.58 -0.36
CA TYR A 467 -3.28 11.18 1.02
C TYR A 467 -1.85 10.70 1.22
N TRP A 468 -1.34 10.75 2.43
CA TRP A 468 0.05 10.43 2.77
C TRP A 468 0.38 8.91 2.79
N HIS A 469 -0.62 8.04 2.65
CA HIS A 469 -0.44 6.63 2.38
C HIS A 469 -1.38 6.17 1.24
N PRO A 470 -0.94 5.24 0.39
CA PRO A 470 -1.65 4.87 -0.83
C PRO A 470 -2.96 4.11 -0.56
N VAL A 471 -3.02 3.39 0.55
CA VAL A 471 -4.12 2.46 0.87
C VAL A 471 -5.47 3.17 0.92
N ARG A 472 -5.53 4.40 1.42
CA ARG A 472 -6.78 5.16 1.49
C ARG A 472 -7.37 5.41 0.09
N LEU A 473 -6.54 5.82 -0.85
CA LEU A 473 -6.98 6.07 -2.23
C LEU A 473 -7.41 4.76 -2.92
N GLU A 474 -6.65 3.69 -2.72
CA GLU A 474 -6.99 2.36 -3.22
C GLU A 474 -8.30 1.84 -2.61
N GLN A 475 -8.56 2.10 -1.34
CA GLN A 475 -9.82 1.75 -0.69
C GLN A 475 -11.01 2.47 -1.32
N VAL A 476 -10.89 3.76 -1.63
CA VAL A 476 -11.95 4.54 -2.28
C VAL A 476 -12.21 4.02 -3.71
N ILE A 477 -11.15 3.80 -4.50
CA ILE A 477 -11.27 3.19 -5.84
C ILE A 477 -11.89 1.80 -5.74
N GLY A 478 -11.52 1.02 -4.72
CA GLY A 478 -12.06 -0.30 -4.44
C GLY A 478 -13.57 -0.31 -4.12
N ARG A 479 -14.19 0.84 -3.75
CA ARG A 479 -15.66 0.93 -3.58
C ARG A 479 -16.39 0.85 -4.91
N ALA A 480 -15.82 1.39 -5.96
CA ALA A 480 -16.33 1.28 -7.32
C ALA A 480 -15.97 -0.06 -7.96
N ARG A 481 -14.83 -0.65 -7.58
CA ARG A 481 -14.26 -1.86 -8.20
C ARG A 481 -14.50 -3.10 -7.35
N ARG A 482 -15.69 -3.67 -7.44
CA ARG A 482 -16.05 -4.92 -6.76
C ARG A 482 -16.54 -5.98 -7.73
N ILE A 483 -16.51 -7.23 -7.29
CA ILE A 483 -17.00 -8.38 -8.06
C ILE A 483 -18.45 -8.13 -8.48
N CYS A 484 -18.72 -8.26 -9.79
CA CYS A 484 -20.02 -8.05 -10.41
C CYS A 484 -20.63 -6.65 -10.18
N SER A 485 -19.85 -5.65 -9.76
CA SER A 485 -20.40 -4.30 -9.51
C SER A 485 -20.98 -3.65 -10.77
N HIS A 486 -20.46 -3.95 -11.94
CA HIS A 486 -20.87 -3.35 -13.23
C HIS A 486 -21.69 -4.31 -14.12
N LYS A 487 -22.21 -5.39 -13.57
CA LYS A 487 -22.95 -6.41 -14.36
C LYS A 487 -24.17 -5.88 -15.10
N ASN A 488 -24.74 -4.76 -14.65
CA ASN A 488 -25.92 -4.14 -15.25
C ASN A 488 -25.58 -3.18 -16.41
N LEU A 489 -24.30 -2.95 -16.68
CA LEU A 489 -23.82 -2.12 -17.78
C LEU A 489 -23.41 -2.99 -18.98
N ASP A 490 -23.47 -2.40 -20.16
CA ASP A 490 -22.88 -2.98 -21.35
C ASP A 490 -21.39 -3.24 -21.13
N TYR A 491 -20.86 -4.30 -21.74
CA TYR A 491 -19.47 -4.71 -21.53
C TYR A 491 -18.45 -3.60 -21.82
N SER A 492 -18.72 -2.74 -22.81
CA SER A 492 -17.88 -1.58 -23.14
C SER A 492 -17.77 -0.57 -21.99
N LEU A 493 -18.83 -0.44 -21.18
CA LEU A 493 -18.95 0.48 -20.06
C LEU A 493 -18.53 -0.13 -18.71
N GLN A 494 -18.19 -1.41 -18.66
CA GLN A 494 -17.69 -2.08 -17.44
C GLN A 494 -16.24 -1.69 -17.17
N THR A 495 -15.99 -0.39 -16.98
CA THR A 495 -14.67 0.21 -16.73
C THR A 495 -14.74 1.14 -15.52
N VAL A 496 -13.61 1.29 -14.84
CA VAL A 496 -13.44 2.33 -13.80
C VAL A 496 -12.29 3.23 -14.21
N GLU A 497 -12.50 4.53 -14.13
CA GLU A 497 -11.46 5.55 -14.28
C GLU A 497 -11.34 6.34 -12.96
N ALA A 498 -10.13 6.56 -12.50
CA ALA A 498 -9.85 7.30 -11.28
C ALA A 498 -9.03 8.56 -11.57
N PHE A 499 -9.38 9.66 -10.92
CA PHE A 499 -8.75 10.96 -11.10
C PHE A 499 -8.24 11.47 -9.76
N ILE A 500 -6.95 11.80 -9.70
CA ILE A 500 -6.33 12.47 -8.54
C ILE A 500 -5.96 13.87 -8.97
N TYR A 501 -6.42 14.87 -8.21
CA TYR A 501 -6.21 16.27 -8.55
C TYR A 501 -5.13 16.88 -7.68
N LEU A 502 -4.03 17.32 -8.30
CA LEU A 502 -2.87 17.91 -7.64
C LEU A 502 -2.72 19.36 -8.06
N MET A 503 -2.62 20.25 -7.09
CA MET A 503 -2.20 21.62 -7.38
C MET A 503 -0.69 21.66 -7.57
N GLU A 504 -0.22 22.38 -8.58
CA GLU A 504 1.20 22.63 -8.82
C GLU A 504 1.51 24.13 -8.87
N PHE A 505 2.77 24.49 -8.62
CA PHE A 505 3.22 25.85 -8.83
C PHE A 505 3.47 26.12 -10.30
N THR A 506 3.12 27.33 -10.77
CA THR A 506 3.56 27.78 -12.08
C THR A 506 5.06 28.12 -12.05
N GLN A 507 5.73 28.07 -13.21
CA GLN A 507 7.14 28.46 -13.29
C GLN A 507 7.37 29.90 -12.82
N GLU A 508 6.43 30.82 -13.13
CA GLU A 508 6.47 32.22 -12.67
C GLU A 508 6.43 32.32 -11.14
N GLN A 509 5.63 31.48 -10.48
CA GLN A 509 5.54 31.43 -9.01
C GLN A 509 6.81 30.84 -8.39
N ILE A 510 7.44 29.87 -9.06
CA ILE A 510 8.73 29.30 -8.63
C ILE A 510 9.84 30.33 -8.75
N ASP A 511 9.86 31.14 -9.80
CA ASP A 511 10.92 32.09 -10.11
C ASP A 511 10.82 33.42 -9.33
N ARG A 512 9.71 33.66 -8.63
CA ARG A 512 9.53 34.87 -7.80
C ARG A 512 10.61 34.97 -6.71
N GLU A 513 11.30 36.11 -6.64
CA GLU A 513 12.39 36.33 -5.68
C GLU A 513 11.92 36.39 -4.22
N ASP A 514 10.68 36.82 -3.98
CA ASP A 514 10.05 36.98 -2.67
C ASP A 514 9.57 35.65 -2.05
N SER A 515 9.41 34.58 -2.85
CA SER A 515 8.95 33.27 -2.35
C SER A 515 10.10 32.33 -1.90
N ASN A 516 11.16 32.87 -1.32
CA ASN A 516 12.36 32.13 -0.89
C ASN A 516 12.10 31.00 0.11
N GLU A 517 11.02 31.06 0.89
CA GLU A 517 10.69 30.06 1.90
C GLU A 517 10.23 28.74 1.28
N LEU A 518 9.44 28.77 0.19
CA LEU A 518 8.96 27.58 -0.48
C LEU A 518 10.09 26.83 -1.16
N ARG A 519 10.96 27.54 -1.87
CA ARG A 519 12.08 26.93 -2.62
C ARG A 519 13.10 26.21 -1.75
N LYS A 520 13.22 26.58 -0.47
CA LYS A 520 14.27 26.06 0.42
C LYS A 520 13.84 24.89 1.27
N LYS A 521 12.54 24.66 1.49
CA LYS A 521 12.07 23.76 2.55
C LYS A 521 11.06 22.69 2.10
N ASP A 522 10.17 22.97 1.16
CA ASP A 522 9.22 21.99 0.65
C ASP A 522 9.68 21.43 -0.70
N LEU A 523 10.80 20.70 -0.65
CA LEU A 523 11.45 20.16 -1.84
C LEU A 523 11.07 18.68 -2.03
N SER A 524 11.10 18.25 -3.29
CA SER A 524 10.96 16.84 -3.64
C SER A 524 11.96 15.98 -2.87
N LYS A 525 11.50 14.83 -2.39
CA LYS A 525 12.36 13.80 -1.80
C LYS A 525 13.02 12.91 -2.85
N ARG A 526 12.53 12.92 -4.07
CA ARG A 526 13.15 12.25 -5.20
C ARG A 526 14.32 13.09 -5.71
N LYS A 527 15.45 12.43 -6.02
CA LYS A 527 16.60 13.09 -6.61
C LYS A 527 16.40 13.13 -8.11
N TYR A 528 16.21 14.32 -8.65
CA TYR A 528 16.15 14.55 -10.10
C TYR A 528 17.52 15.00 -10.60
N THR A 529 17.97 14.40 -11.69
CA THR A 529 19.22 14.84 -12.36
C THR A 529 18.83 15.41 -13.71
N LEU A 530 18.80 16.75 -13.80
CA LEU A 530 18.71 17.46 -15.07
C LEU A 530 20.13 17.92 -15.47
N ASP A 531 20.57 17.63 -16.70
CA ASP A 531 21.87 18.00 -17.24
C ASP A 531 23.07 17.68 -16.32
N GLY A 532 22.99 16.58 -15.56
CA GLY A 532 24.05 16.13 -14.66
C GLY A 532 24.13 16.89 -13.33
N LYS A 533 23.20 17.83 -13.06
CA LYS A 533 23.07 18.51 -11.77
C LYS A 533 21.85 17.97 -11.00
N LEU A 534 22.03 17.83 -9.69
CA LEU A 534 20.95 17.48 -8.78
C LEU A 534 20.06 18.72 -8.60
N GLU A 535 18.84 18.66 -9.08
CA GLU A 535 17.85 19.70 -8.87
C GLU A 535 16.81 19.27 -7.83
N TYR A 536 16.48 20.21 -6.95
CA TYR A 536 15.44 20.06 -5.95
C TYR A 536 14.22 20.87 -6.39
N ILE A 537 13.14 20.19 -6.72
CA ILE A 537 11.91 20.82 -7.22
C ILE A 537 11.04 21.21 -6.01
N PRO A 538 10.61 22.48 -5.90
CA PRO A 538 9.63 22.90 -4.89
C PRO A 538 8.29 22.23 -5.16
N LEU A 539 7.67 21.70 -4.11
CA LEU A 539 6.39 21.00 -4.20
C LEU A 539 5.32 21.71 -3.39
N THR A 540 4.11 21.73 -3.89
CA THR A 540 2.91 22.05 -3.13
C THR A 540 2.65 21.00 -2.05
N SER A 541 1.71 21.26 -1.15
CA SER A 541 1.31 20.27 -0.16
C SER A 541 0.65 19.04 -0.80
N ASP A 542 -0.08 19.21 -1.91
CA ASP A 542 -0.64 18.10 -2.68
C ASP A 542 0.46 17.24 -3.30
N GLU A 543 1.37 17.85 -4.04
CA GLU A 543 2.47 17.12 -4.69
C GLU A 543 3.37 16.41 -3.67
N ALA A 544 3.68 17.07 -2.55
CA ALA A 544 4.51 16.49 -1.50
C ALA A 544 3.85 15.26 -0.85
N LEU A 545 2.54 15.30 -0.60
CA LEU A 545 1.80 14.15 -0.07
C LEU A 545 1.70 13.02 -1.09
N PHE A 546 1.42 13.37 -2.34
CA PHE A 546 1.34 12.39 -3.41
C PHE A 546 2.69 11.68 -3.62
N GLU A 547 3.79 12.42 -3.66
CA GLU A 547 5.15 11.87 -3.77
C GLU A 547 5.47 10.93 -2.60
N ILE A 548 5.15 11.32 -1.34
CA ILE A 548 5.32 10.47 -0.17
C ILE A 548 4.49 9.18 -0.31
N SER A 549 3.24 9.31 -0.75
CA SER A 549 2.36 8.17 -0.98
C SER A 549 2.91 7.22 -2.04
N GLU A 550 3.41 7.74 -3.16
CA GLU A 550 4.02 6.93 -4.21
C GLU A 550 5.28 6.19 -3.75
N ILE A 551 6.20 6.88 -3.04
CA ILE A 551 7.40 6.25 -2.50
C ILE A 551 7.04 5.11 -1.55
N LYS A 552 6.03 5.32 -0.68
CA LYS A 552 5.53 4.27 0.20
C LYS A 552 4.90 3.12 -0.58
N ASN A 553 4.13 3.42 -1.63
CA ASN A 553 3.49 2.41 -2.46
C ASN A 553 4.51 1.53 -3.19
N GLU A 554 5.55 2.12 -3.75
CA GLU A 554 6.66 1.40 -4.37
C GLU A 554 7.34 0.45 -3.38
N PHE A 555 7.55 0.91 -2.15
CA PHE A 555 8.15 0.11 -1.08
C PHE A 555 7.23 -1.01 -0.60
N ASN A 556 5.95 -0.72 -0.36
CA ASN A 556 4.93 -1.71 -0.02
C ASN A 556 4.82 -2.78 -1.11
N GLY A 557 4.93 -2.38 -2.37
CA GLY A 557 5.00 -3.29 -3.51
C GLY A 557 6.18 -4.29 -3.40
N GLN A 558 7.36 -3.83 -2.97
CA GLN A 558 8.52 -4.71 -2.76
C GLN A 558 8.27 -5.70 -1.62
N ILE A 559 7.69 -5.26 -0.50
CA ILE A 559 7.35 -6.15 0.62
C ILE A 559 6.26 -7.15 0.20
N ASN A 560 5.20 -6.69 -0.46
CA ASN A 560 4.14 -7.57 -0.96
C ASN A 560 4.68 -8.62 -1.94
N LYS A 561 5.59 -8.23 -2.83
CA LYS A 561 6.27 -9.17 -3.72
C LYS A 561 7.05 -10.23 -2.91
N ALA A 562 7.81 -9.81 -1.90
CA ALA A 562 8.55 -10.72 -1.03
C ALA A 562 7.61 -11.68 -0.26
N ILE A 563 6.43 -11.21 0.18
CA ILE A 563 5.40 -12.03 0.82
C ILE A 563 4.82 -13.05 -0.18
N LYS A 564 4.47 -12.62 -1.40
CA LYS A 564 3.98 -13.50 -2.47
C LYS A 564 4.99 -14.61 -2.80
N GLU A 565 6.26 -14.26 -2.93
CA GLU A 565 7.35 -15.20 -3.23
C GLU A 565 7.58 -16.23 -2.12
N ALA A 566 7.27 -15.89 -0.86
CA ALA A 566 7.38 -16.77 0.31
C ALA A 566 6.06 -17.51 0.64
N SER A 567 4.98 -17.30 -0.12
CA SER A 567 3.70 -17.95 0.12
C SER A 567 3.71 -19.43 -0.27
N ILE A 568 2.83 -20.22 0.37
CA ILE A 568 2.77 -21.68 0.14
C ILE A 568 2.30 -22.05 -1.27
N ASP A 569 1.54 -21.16 -1.90
CA ASP A 569 0.87 -21.34 -3.19
C ASP A 569 1.50 -20.49 -4.32
N CYS A 570 2.63 -19.85 -4.06
CA CYS A 570 3.32 -19.02 -5.04
C CYS A 570 3.52 -19.74 -6.38
N GLN A 571 3.91 -21.01 -6.36
CA GLN A 571 4.16 -21.79 -7.59
C GLN A 571 2.90 -22.04 -8.41
N LEU A 572 1.73 -22.16 -7.76
CA LEU A 572 0.45 -22.36 -8.46
C LEU A 572 0.06 -21.14 -9.28
N TYR A 573 0.46 -19.94 -8.83
CA TYR A 573 0.07 -18.67 -9.47
C TYR A 573 1.20 -18.02 -10.27
N GLN A 574 2.40 -18.63 -10.28
CA GLN A 574 3.53 -18.15 -11.08
C GLN A 574 3.25 -18.29 -12.58
N GLU A 575 2.63 -19.40 -12.98
CA GLU A 575 2.23 -19.64 -14.37
C GLU A 575 0.98 -18.82 -14.69
N GLY A 576 1.08 -17.84 -15.59
CA GLY A 576 -0.01 -16.95 -15.98
C GLY A 576 -0.07 -15.61 -15.25
N SER A 577 0.87 -15.33 -14.34
CA SER A 577 1.03 -14.00 -13.73
C SER A 577 1.88 -13.10 -14.61
N THR A 578 1.45 -11.85 -14.80
CA THR A 578 2.30 -10.79 -15.37
C THR A 578 3.42 -10.38 -14.40
N GLU A 579 3.25 -10.66 -13.10
CA GLU A 579 4.28 -10.45 -12.09
C GLU A 579 5.33 -11.56 -12.17
N ARG A 580 6.59 -11.20 -12.38
CA ARG A 580 7.73 -12.13 -12.32
C ARG A 580 8.07 -12.43 -10.87
N LEU A 581 7.50 -13.51 -10.31
CA LEU A 581 7.74 -13.94 -8.94
C LEU A 581 8.86 -15.01 -8.90
N ASN A 582 9.79 -14.85 -7.96
CA ASN A 582 10.81 -15.85 -7.66
C ASN A 582 10.37 -16.67 -6.45
N CYS A 583 9.52 -17.66 -6.67
CA CYS A 583 8.96 -18.48 -5.59
C CYS A 583 10.01 -19.24 -4.81
N ILE A 584 9.96 -19.15 -3.49
CA ILE A 584 10.80 -19.95 -2.61
C ILE A 584 10.20 -21.36 -2.52
N ARG A 585 10.98 -22.37 -2.89
CA ARG A 585 10.55 -23.77 -2.79
C ARG A 585 10.71 -24.27 -1.37
N PHE A 586 9.64 -24.83 -0.81
CA PHE A 586 9.71 -25.53 0.46
C PHE A 586 10.76 -26.66 0.38
N GLY A 587 11.69 -26.69 1.31
CA GLY A 587 12.66 -27.77 1.47
C GLY A 587 13.94 -27.68 0.65
N THR A 588 14.17 -26.64 -0.16
CA THR A 588 15.36 -26.55 -1.01
C THR A 588 16.55 -25.85 -0.38
N SER A 589 16.34 -24.76 0.37
CA SER A 589 17.43 -23.92 0.89
C SER A 589 17.85 -24.29 2.32
N SER A 590 16.99 -24.92 3.07
CA SER A 590 17.27 -25.47 4.40
C SER A 590 16.14 -26.42 4.79
N PRO A 591 16.16 -27.63 4.24
CA PRO A 591 15.15 -28.61 4.59
C PRO A 591 15.14 -28.78 6.10
N ASN A 592 14.03 -28.79 6.74
CA ASN A 592 13.82 -29.12 8.14
C ASN A 592 13.89 -27.93 9.12
N LYS A 593 13.93 -26.65 8.68
CA LYS A 593 14.01 -25.54 9.64
C LYS A 593 12.98 -24.45 9.34
N PHE A 594 12.23 -24.04 10.37
CA PHE A 594 11.41 -22.84 10.36
C PHE A 594 12.20 -21.59 10.77
N SER A 595 13.29 -21.79 11.54
CA SER A 595 14.19 -20.74 11.97
C SER A 595 15.63 -21.25 11.94
N TYR A 596 16.56 -20.43 11.45
CA TYR A 596 17.97 -20.79 11.43
C TYR A 596 18.64 -20.40 12.74
N ILE A 597 18.73 -19.09 12.99
CA ILE A 597 19.22 -18.55 14.26
C ILE A 597 18.03 -17.86 14.91
N PRO A 598 17.65 -18.22 16.15
CA PRO A 598 16.46 -17.64 16.79
C PRO A 598 16.50 -16.12 16.89
N ASP A 599 17.65 -15.54 17.20
CA ASP A 599 17.87 -14.09 17.22
C ASP A 599 18.13 -13.57 15.81
N ILE A 600 17.17 -12.81 15.26
CA ILE A 600 17.26 -12.21 13.92
C ILE A 600 18.47 -11.28 13.76
N LYS A 601 18.90 -10.60 14.83
CA LYS A 601 20.06 -9.69 14.80
C LYS A 601 21.37 -10.46 14.64
N LYS A 602 21.45 -11.69 15.16
CA LYS A 602 22.57 -12.60 14.95
C LYS A 602 22.53 -13.20 13.55
N GLU A 603 21.36 -13.63 13.09
CA GLU A 603 21.19 -14.16 11.73
C GLU A 603 21.53 -13.15 10.64
N ALA A 604 21.17 -11.88 10.82
CA ALA A 604 21.48 -10.81 9.88
C ALA A 604 23.00 -10.56 9.73
N LYS A 605 23.80 -10.91 10.75
CA LYS A 605 25.27 -10.79 10.74
C LYS A 605 25.99 -12.04 10.21
N ASP A 606 25.26 -13.14 10.03
CA ASP A 606 25.83 -14.40 9.56
C ASP A 606 26.10 -14.33 8.05
N GLU A 607 27.35 -14.13 7.68
CA GLU A 607 27.80 -14.03 6.29
C GLU A 607 27.75 -15.37 5.55
N THR A 608 27.79 -16.50 6.26
CA THR A 608 27.70 -17.83 5.62
C THR A 608 26.35 -18.04 4.95
N THR A 609 25.29 -17.42 5.47
CA THR A 609 23.97 -17.43 4.85
C THR A 609 23.87 -16.53 3.62
N LYS A 610 24.73 -15.50 3.46
CA LYS A 610 24.75 -14.62 2.28
C LYS A 610 25.30 -15.34 1.04
N LEU A 611 26.33 -16.14 1.17
CA LEU A 611 26.96 -16.91 0.08
C LEU A 611 26.00 -17.95 -0.53
N ASN A 612 25.21 -18.61 0.31
CA ASN A 612 24.17 -19.54 -0.17
C ASN A 612 22.97 -18.83 -0.82
N LYS A 613 22.72 -17.56 -0.46
CA LYS A 613 21.63 -16.75 -1.04
C LYS A 613 21.86 -16.42 -2.52
N GLU A 614 23.08 -16.14 -2.93
CA GLU A 614 23.40 -15.86 -4.34
C GLU A 614 23.25 -17.07 -5.24
N LYS A 615 23.51 -18.29 -4.74
CA LYS A 615 23.31 -19.53 -5.50
C LYS A 615 21.83 -19.91 -5.63
N ASP A 616 21.01 -19.67 -4.62
CA ASP A 616 19.59 -20.03 -4.64
C ASP A 616 18.73 -19.08 -5.51
N VAL A 617 19.19 -17.85 -5.73
CA VAL A 617 18.51 -16.86 -6.62
C VAL A 617 18.82 -17.12 -8.10
N LEU A 618 19.84 -17.91 -8.39
CA LEU A 618 20.26 -18.26 -9.76
C LEU A 618 19.56 -19.50 -10.35
N THR A 619 18.63 -20.11 -9.64
CA THR A 619 17.84 -21.25 -10.16
C THR A 619 16.88 -20.79 -11.23
N GLY A 620 17.29 -20.88 -12.47
CA GLY A 620 16.58 -20.49 -13.66
C GLY A 620 17.44 -19.80 -14.71
N LEU A 621 18.71 -19.55 -14.40
CA LEU A 621 19.69 -19.04 -15.36
C LEU A 621 20.72 -20.12 -15.64
N ASP A 622 20.66 -20.69 -16.83
CA ASP A 622 21.68 -21.65 -17.29
C ASP A 622 22.74 -20.92 -18.12
N GLU A 623 24.00 -21.26 -17.91
CA GLU A 623 25.10 -20.80 -18.76
C GLU A 623 25.26 -21.76 -19.94
N ILE A 624 25.23 -21.22 -21.15
CA ILE A 624 25.46 -21.96 -22.39
C ILE A 624 26.74 -21.45 -23.02
N LYS A 625 27.64 -22.36 -23.37
CA LYS A 625 28.86 -22.05 -24.11
C LYS A 625 28.67 -22.34 -25.59
N PHE A 626 28.91 -21.33 -26.41
CA PHE A 626 28.87 -21.47 -27.86
C PHE A 626 30.11 -20.80 -28.48
N LYS A 627 30.93 -21.53 -29.21
CA LYS A 627 32.18 -21.05 -29.87
C LYS A 627 33.08 -20.20 -28.95
N GLY A 628 33.26 -20.62 -27.71
CA GLY A 628 34.11 -19.92 -26.74
C GLY A 628 33.47 -18.72 -26.03
N LYS A 629 32.27 -18.30 -26.43
CA LYS A 629 31.51 -17.24 -25.77
C LYS A 629 30.50 -17.83 -24.80
N VAL A 630 30.31 -17.19 -23.65
CA VAL A 630 29.37 -17.67 -22.62
C VAL A 630 28.12 -16.77 -22.66
N PHE A 631 26.98 -17.42 -22.82
CA PHE A 631 25.68 -16.78 -22.77
C PHE A 631 24.94 -17.22 -21.50
N VAL A 632 24.03 -16.39 -21.04
CA VAL A 632 23.11 -16.68 -19.93
C VAL A 632 21.73 -16.93 -20.51
N ARG A 633 21.18 -18.11 -20.30
CA ARG A 633 19.84 -18.50 -20.73
C ARG A 633 18.85 -18.32 -19.58
N ARG A 634 17.71 -17.72 -19.85
CA ARG A 634 16.60 -17.57 -18.92
C ARG A 634 15.33 -18.17 -19.55
N GLN A 635 14.67 -19.05 -18.80
CA GLN A 635 13.38 -19.58 -19.16
C GLN A 635 12.28 -18.57 -18.80
N ILE A 636 11.42 -18.20 -19.76
CA ILE A 636 10.34 -17.22 -19.56
C ILE A 636 8.99 -17.93 -19.31
N GLY A 637 8.75 -19.06 -19.96
CA GLY A 637 7.49 -19.82 -19.86
C GLY A 637 7.10 -20.50 -21.18
N PRO A 638 5.99 -21.24 -21.20
CA PRO A 638 5.51 -21.86 -22.43
C PRO A 638 4.76 -20.86 -23.33
N THR A 639 4.80 -21.09 -24.64
CA THR A 639 3.90 -20.45 -25.60
C THR A 639 2.48 -21.00 -25.44
N ASP A 640 1.50 -20.37 -26.10
CA ASP A 640 0.12 -20.87 -26.19
C ASP A 640 0.03 -22.30 -26.77
N ARG A 641 1.09 -22.81 -27.40
CA ARG A 641 1.22 -24.17 -27.94
C ARG A 641 2.02 -25.11 -27.04
N GLY A 642 2.41 -24.68 -25.82
CA GLY A 642 3.15 -25.48 -24.85
C GLY A 642 4.67 -25.56 -25.10
N GLU A 643 5.22 -24.79 -26.06
CA GLU A 643 6.65 -24.74 -26.31
C GLU A 643 7.33 -23.76 -25.35
N MET A 644 8.47 -24.17 -24.76
CA MET A 644 9.20 -23.33 -23.82
C MET A 644 9.90 -22.17 -24.51
N ILE A 645 9.71 -20.96 -23.99
CA ILE A 645 10.37 -19.74 -24.47
C ILE A 645 11.56 -19.46 -23.57
N TYR A 646 12.69 -19.13 -24.20
CA TYR A 646 13.93 -18.76 -23.51
C TYR A 646 14.41 -17.38 -23.97
N GLU A 647 14.98 -16.62 -23.05
CA GLU A 647 15.78 -15.44 -23.34
C GLU A 647 17.27 -15.80 -23.24
N LEU A 648 18.05 -15.30 -24.17
CA LEU A 648 19.49 -15.47 -24.19
C LEU A 648 20.18 -14.10 -24.08
N PHE A 649 21.13 -14.00 -23.16
CA PHE A 649 21.90 -12.78 -22.92
C PHE A 649 23.38 -13.06 -23.05
N ASP A 650 24.16 -12.11 -23.60
CA ASP A 650 25.59 -12.11 -23.45
C ASP A 650 25.94 -12.00 -21.96
N LYS A 651 26.81 -12.89 -21.45
CA LYS A 651 27.12 -12.95 -20.02
C LYS A 651 27.71 -11.66 -19.48
N ASP A 652 28.63 -11.05 -20.22
CA ASP A 652 29.34 -9.82 -19.76
C ASP A 652 28.38 -8.63 -19.75
N SER A 653 27.51 -8.53 -20.75
CA SER A 653 26.46 -7.51 -20.81
C SER A 653 25.43 -7.70 -19.70
N TYR A 654 25.04 -8.94 -19.40
CA TYR A 654 24.14 -9.28 -18.33
C TYR A 654 24.71 -8.91 -16.94
N LEU A 655 25.97 -9.22 -16.68
CA LEU A 655 26.64 -8.89 -15.42
C LEU A 655 26.76 -7.38 -15.21
N ARG A 656 27.14 -6.62 -16.25
CA ARG A 656 27.23 -5.15 -16.16
C ARG A 656 25.90 -4.48 -15.81
N VAL A 657 24.80 -5.02 -16.27
CA VAL A 657 23.47 -4.47 -15.94
C VAL A 657 23.02 -4.95 -14.57
N LYS A 658 23.39 -6.17 -14.16
CA LYS A 658 23.14 -6.65 -12.79
C LYS A 658 23.86 -5.77 -11.76
N GLU A 659 25.06 -5.31 -12.07
CA GLU A 659 25.84 -4.42 -11.21
C GLU A 659 25.31 -2.97 -11.19
N ASN A 660 24.74 -2.51 -12.29
CA ASN A 660 24.22 -1.13 -12.39
C ASN A 660 22.90 -1.08 -13.18
N PRO A 661 21.76 -1.30 -12.53
CA PRO A 661 20.43 -1.31 -13.16
C PRO A 661 20.03 0.00 -13.88
N SER A 662 20.60 1.14 -13.49
CA SER A 662 20.34 2.43 -14.16
C SER A 662 20.86 2.48 -15.60
N ASN A 663 21.81 1.65 -15.97
CA ASN A 663 22.27 1.48 -17.36
C ASN A 663 21.29 0.64 -18.21
N TYR A 664 20.26 0.06 -17.62
CA TYR A 664 19.28 -0.77 -18.31
C TYR A 664 18.47 0.01 -19.36
N LEU A 665 18.18 1.26 -19.12
CA LEU A 665 17.40 2.12 -20.02
C LEU A 665 18.20 2.62 -21.24
N GLN A 666 19.52 2.56 -21.21
CA GLN A 666 20.38 3.10 -22.27
C GLN A 666 21.02 2.06 -23.20
N LYS A 667 21.07 0.78 -22.82
CA LYS A 667 21.65 -0.28 -23.65
C LYS A 667 20.62 -1.36 -23.90
N ARG A 668 20.12 -1.44 -25.14
CA ARG A 668 19.30 -2.53 -25.62
C ARG A 668 20.05 -3.84 -25.44
N TYR A 669 19.52 -4.72 -24.57
CA TYR A 669 19.81 -6.14 -24.69
C TYR A 669 19.33 -6.61 -26.03
N THR A 670 20.14 -7.39 -26.73
CA THR A 670 19.67 -8.14 -27.89
C THR A 670 18.80 -9.26 -27.33
N LEU A 671 17.51 -9.00 -27.22
CA LEU A 671 16.52 -9.97 -26.79
C LEU A 671 16.37 -10.97 -27.91
N LEU A 672 16.74 -12.20 -27.65
CA LEU A 672 16.66 -13.29 -28.59
C LEU A 672 15.35 -14.02 -28.37
N ILE A 673 14.34 -13.68 -29.14
CA ILE A 673 13.06 -14.35 -29.09
C ILE A 673 12.83 -15.14 -30.38
N THR A 674 12.66 -16.46 -30.20
CA THR A 674 11.91 -17.45 -30.99
C THR A 674 12.40 -17.91 -32.35
N LYS A 675 11.95 -19.15 -32.66
CA LYS A 675 12.12 -20.04 -33.81
C LYS A 675 12.16 -19.42 -35.22
N THR A 676 11.86 -18.16 -35.40
CA THR A 676 11.60 -17.60 -36.73
C THR A 676 12.59 -16.56 -37.24
N LYS A 677 13.43 -15.98 -36.39
CA LYS A 677 14.44 -15.00 -36.86
C LYS A 677 15.81 -15.29 -36.27
N PRO A 678 16.83 -15.49 -37.11
CA PRO A 678 18.19 -15.62 -36.65
C PRO A 678 18.69 -14.30 -36.01
N ILE A 679 19.56 -14.43 -35.06
CA ILE A 679 20.21 -13.34 -34.34
C ILE A 679 21.55 -13.10 -34.99
N ILE A 680 21.86 -11.85 -35.26
CA ILE A 680 23.15 -11.46 -35.78
C ILE A 680 23.99 -10.99 -34.59
N LEU A 681 25.07 -11.69 -34.31
CA LEU A 681 26.08 -11.29 -33.32
C LEU A 681 26.92 -10.11 -33.84
N GLU A 682 27.61 -9.40 -32.94
CA GLU A 682 28.50 -8.28 -33.30
C GLU A 682 29.60 -8.64 -34.32
N ASN A 683 29.97 -9.91 -34.39
CA ASN A 683 30.92 -10.46 -35.37
C ASN A 683 30.27 -10.86 -36.69
N GLY A 684 28.95 -10.61 -36.89
CA GLY A 684 28.21 -10.96 -38.11
C GLY A 684 27.69 -12.40 -38.17
N GLU A 685 28.02 -13.26 -37.20
CA GLU A 685 27.50 -14.63 -37.14
C GLU A 685 26.00 -14.63 -36.86
N LYS A 686 25.25 -15.50 -37.56
CA LYS A 686 23.83 -15.71 -37.31
C LYS A 686 23.60 -16.95 -36.47
N ILE A 687 22.92 -16.79 -35.36
CA ILE A 687 22.60 -17.89 -34.44
C ILE A 687 21.08 -17.98 -34.26
N ARG A 688 20.62 -19.18 -33.92
CA ARG A 688 19.22 -19.46 -33.58
C ARG A 688 19.14 -20.27 -32.30
N LEU A 689 18.17 -19.98 -31.45
CA LEU A 689 17.88 -20.76 -30.25
C LEU A 689 16.72 -21.74 -30.54
N GLU A 690 16.97 -23.03 -30.44
CA GLU A 690 15.95 -24.09 -30.56
C GLU A 690 16.05 -25.03 -29.34
N ASN A 691 14.90 -25.33 -28.73
CA ASN A 691 14.81 -26.22 -27.58
C ASN A 691 15.78 -25.87 -26.43
N GLY A 692 16.15 -24.60 -26.33
CA GLY A 692 17.08 -24.11 -25.32
C GLY A 692 18.56 -24.27 -25.68
N GLU A 693 18.92 -24.68 -26.88
CA GLU A 693 20.30 -24.77 -27.38
C GLU A 693 20.55 -23.82 -28.55
N ILE A 694 21.81 -23.41 -28.70
CA ILE A 694 22.23 -22.46 -29.74
C ILE A 694 22.68 -23.21 -30.98
N TYR A 695 22.10 -22.89 -32.13
CA TYR A 695 22.51 -23.41 -33.43
C TYR A 695 22.99 -22.25 -34.31
N GLU A 696 24.04 -22.53 -35.09
CA GLU A 696 24.50 -21.64 -36.13
C GLU A 696 23.56 -21.71 -37.34
N VAL A 697 23.21 -20.56 -37.94
CA VAL A 697 22.42 -20.48 -39.14
C VAL A 697 23.35 -20.12 -40.30
N ASN A 698 23.69 -21.10 -41.12
CA ASN A 698 24.42 -20.86 -42.36
C ASN A 698 23.42 -20.36 -43.43
N ASP A 699 23.74 -19.24 -44.08
CA ASP A 699 22.99 -18.83 -45.26
C ASP A 699 23.18 -19.91 -46.36
N ILE A 700 22.10 -20.61 -46.74
CA ILE A 700 22.09 -21.52 -47.87
C ILE A 700 21.90 -20.67 -49.12
#